data_eae9410cab068a2b70279d1ce0254e2a
#
_entry.id   eae9410cab068a2b70279d1ce0254e2a
#
_cell.length_a   1.000
_cell.length_b   1.000
_cell.length_c   1.000
_cell.angle_alpha   90.00
_cell.angle_beta   90.00
_cell.angle_gamma   90.00
#
_symmetry.space_group_name_H-M   'P 1'
#
loop_
_entity.id
_entity.type
_entity.pdbx_description
1 polymer ?
#
loop_
_entity_poly.entity_id
_entity_poly.type
_entity_poly.pdbx_seq_one_letter_code
_entity_poly.pdbx_strand_id
1 'polypeptide(L)'
;MDSVTSIFGENVFNETVMKARLPKETYKQLMKTIEGGEKLDPSVANVVANAMKDWALEKGATHFTHWFQPLTGVTAEKHDSFISPAPEGKIIMEFSGKELVQGEPDASSFPSGGLRATFEARGYTAWDPTSYAFIKDGTLCIPTAFCSYTGEALDKKTPLLRSMQAINKQALRVLHLFGNNDVSSVKTTVGPEQEYFLVDKSVYDKREDLILTGRTLFGAKAPKGQELEDHYFGMIKPRVQAFMKDLNNELWKLGILAKTEHNEVAPAQHELAPIFTTTNLACDHNQLTMEVMRKVASKHGMVCLLHEKPFAGVNGSGKHNNWSISTNTGKNLLDPGATPASNAQFLLFLCAVIKAVDEYQDLLRISVASAGNDHRLGANEAPPAIVSIFLGDELSQILQSIEEGKLYGAHEKEKMQIGVTVLPDFNKDTTDRNRTSPFAFTGNKFEFRMLGSSESIACANIMINAAVAEELKQFADILEGSKDFTNDLHNLILKTIKEHKRIIFNGNGYDDSWVQEAEKRGLLNLKSTPEAYSHLLDAKNKKVLSEHGILSEVELASRYEIYNENYSKVINIEALTMLDMAKKLYLPAASKYAKELAEIVSLKKAAGGADDSYESELLAKVSSLTAAIYNKVKALDKAVIEAKNVSETGALALYYRNTVFQAMSELRENVDELEGCVPAEVWPVPSYADLLFSVK
;
A
#
# COMPACT_ATOMS: atom_id res chain seq x y z
N MET A 1 2.50 28.99 -18.66
CA MET A 1 2.60 27.60 -18.18
C MET A 1 3.26 26.79 -19.27
N ASP A 2 4.33 26.12 -18.92
CA ASP A 2 4.96 25.18 -19.83
C ASP A 2 3.98 24.03 -20.13
N SER A 3 4.02 23.50 -21.33
CA SER A 3 3.19 22.37 -21.73
C SER A 3 3.55 21.13 -20.90
N VAL A 4 2.57 20.30 -20.52
CA VAL A 4 2.83 19.04 -19.80
C VAL A 4 3.86 18.19 -20.52
N THR A 5 3.82 18.19 -21.87
CA THR A 5 4.79 17.49 -22.71
C THR A 5 6.21 18.01 -22.59
N SER A 6 6.40 19.29 -22.22
CA SER A 6 7.74 19.87 -22.05
C SER A 6 8.35 19.65 -20.68
N ILE A 7 7.51 19.50 -19.65
CA ILE A 7 7.98 19.29 -18.26
C ILE A 7 8.07 17.82 -17.87
N PHE A 8 7.42 16.90 -18.62
CA PHE A 8 7.36 15.49 -18.24
C PHE A 8 8.75 14.86 -18.22
N GLY A 9 9.14 14.35 -17.07
CA GLY A 9 10.44 13.71 -16.84
C GLY A 9 11.63 14.66 -16.85
N GLU A 10 11.42 15.97 -16.75
CA GLU A 10 12.52 16.95 -16.79
C GLU A 10 13.55 16.77 -15.65
N ASN A 11 13.11 16.18 -14.54
CA ASN A 11 13.93 15.89 -13.36
C ASN A 11 14.32 14.41 -13.26
N VAL A 12 14.28 13.66 -14.37
CA VAL A 12 14.60 12.22 -14.42
C VAL A 12 15.74 11.97 -15.39
N PHE A 13 16.75 11.22 -14.94
CA PHE A 13 17.83 10.72 -15.80
C PHE A 13 17.32 9.53 -16.62
N ASN A 14 16.35 9.79 -17.49
CA ASN A 14 15.65 8.82 -18.33
C ASN A 14 16.44 8.47 -19.61
N GLU A 15 15.90 7.58 -20.42
CA GLU A 15 16.52 7.12 -21.66
C GLU A 15 16.87 8.27 -22.63
N THR A 16 16.04 9.31 -22.71
CA THR A 16 16.30 10.48 -23.56
C THR A 16 17.55 11.21 -23.10
N VAL A 17 17.68 11.43 -21.78
CA VAL A 17 18.85 12.06 -21.17
C VAL A 17 20.09 11.17 -21.32
N MET A 18 19.95 9.87 -21.04
CA MET A 18 21.02 8.87 -21.20
C MET A 18 21.55 8.85 -22.65
N LYS A 19 20.65 8.79 -23.61
CA LYS A 19 21.00 8.76 -25.05
C LYS A 19 21.71 10.04 -25.51
N ALA A 20 21.36 11.18 -24.94
CA ALA A 20 21.97 12.47 -25.27
C ALA A 20 23.36 12.65 -24.62
N ARG A 21 23.62 12.02 -23.48
CA ARG A 21 24.80 12.30 -22.63
C ARG A 21 25.82 11.17 -22.57
N LEU A 22 25.40 9.94 -22.85
CA LEU A 22 26.30 8.79 -22.80
C LEU A 22 26.91 8.49 -24.19
N PRO A 23 28.18 8.05 -24.23
CA PRO A 23 28.73 7.46 -25.45
C PRO A 23 27.85 6.30 -25.95
N LYS A 24 27.71 6.16 -27.25
CA LYS A 24 26.77 5.21 -27.88
C LYS A 24 26.93 3.78 -27.37
N GLU A 25 28.15 3.32 -27.16
CA GLU A 25 28.40 1.94 -26.68
C GLU A 25 28.05 1.79 -25.19
N THR A 26 28.36 2.80 -24.37
CA THR A 26 27.96 2.82 -22.96
C THR A 26 26.44 2.80 -22.81
N TYR A 27 25.73 3.62 -23.61
CA TYR A 27 24.25 3.61 -23.62
C TYR A 27 23.70 2.24 -24.00
N LYS A 28 24.18 1.62 -25.08
CA LYS A 28 23.73 0.29 -25.50
C LYS A 28 23.97 -0.78 -24.42
N GLN A 29 25.13 -0.73 -23.76
CA GLN A 29 25.48 -1.69 -22.71
C GLN A 29 24.60 -1.53 -21.46
N LEU A 30 24.32 -0.28 -21.07
CA LEU A 30 23.39 0.02 -19.99
C LEU A 30 21.97 -0.45 -20.32
N MET A 31 21.50 -0.23 -21.56
CA MET A 31 20.14 -0.67 -21.99
C MET A 31 20.00 -2.19 -22.00
N LYS A 32 21.05 -2.97 -22.27
CA LYS A 32 21.01 -4.43 -22.11
C LYS A 32 20.71 -4.85 -20.67
N THR A 33 21.25 -4.11 -19.69
CA THR A 33 20.93 -4.34 -18.28
C THR A 33 19.48 -3.93 -17.96
N ILE A 34 19.06 -2.74 -18.39
CA ILE A 34 17.74 -2.18 -18.07
C ILE A 34 16.59 -2.98 -18.71
N GLU A 35 16.71 -3.29 -19.99
CA GLU A 35 15.67 -3.96 -20.76
C GLU A 35 15.82 -5.49 -20.75
N GLY A 36 17.04 -5.97 -20.94
CA GLY A 36 17.36 -7.39 -21.11
C GLY A 36 17.60 -8.13 -19.78
N GLY A 37 17.80 -7.42 -18.66
CA GLY A 37 18.12 -8.03 -17.37
C GLY A 37 19.54 -8.63 -17.31
N GLU A 38 20.45 -8.22 -18.21
CA GLU A 38 21.83 -8.65 -18.19
C GLU A 38 22.58 -8.01 -16.99
N LYS A 39 23.61 -8.70 -16.52
CA LYS A 39 24.44 -8.18 -15.42
C LYS A 39 25.08 -6.84 -15.81
N LEU A 40 25.00 -5.87 -14.90
CA LEU A 40 25.68 -4.57 -15.09
C LEU A 40 27.18 -4.76 -15.27
N ASP A 41 27.75 -4.19 -16.33
CA ASP A 41 29.20 -4.10 -16.53
C ASP A 41 29.78 -2.96 -15.69
N PRO A 42 30.65 -3.22 -14.72
CA PRO A 42 31.24 -2.17 -13.88
C PRO A 42 32.04 -1.12 -14.69
N SER A 43 32.50 -1.46 -15.89
CA SER A 43 33.29 -0.52 -16.73
C SER A 43 32.49 0.71 -17.18
N VAL A 44 31.15 0.59 -17.26
CA VAL A 44 30.28 1.71 -17.64
C VAL A 44 29.99 2.67 -16.50
N ALA A 45 30.19 2.23 -15.26
CA ALA A 45 29.74 2.98 -14.06
C ALA A 45 30.38 4.37 -13.95
N ASN A 46 31.70 4.51 -14.22
CA ASN A 46 32.36 5.83 -14.16
C ASN A 46 31.80 6.81 -15.19
N VAL A 47 31.51 6.32 -16.41
CA VAL A 47 30.99 7.17 -17.49
C VAL A 47 29.57 7.61 -17.14
N VAL A 48 28.74 6.69 -16.62
CA VAL A 48 27.36 6.98 -16.21
C VAL A 48 27.36 7.93 -15.01
N ALA A 49 28.18 7.71 -14.00
CA ALA A 49 28.29 8.56 -12.81
C ALA A 49 28.64 10.01 -13.19
N ASN A 50 29.66 10.20 -14.03
CA ASN A 50 30.06 11.54 -14.48
C ASN A 50 28.92 12.23 -15.27
N ALA A 51 28.26 11.51 -16.18
CA ALA A 51 27.12 12.05 -16.93
C ALA A 51 25.93 12.41 -16.02
N MET A 52 25.62 11.59 -15.02
CA MET A 52 24.60 11.90 -14.00
C MET A 52 24.95 13.14 -13.20
N LYS A 53 26.20 13.24 -12.73
CA LYS A 53 26.68 14.41 -11.97
C LYS A 53 26.58 15.70 -12.80
N ASP A 54 27.09 15.69 -14.02
CA ASP A 54 27.05 16.88 -14.88
C ASP A 54 25.60 17.31 -15.15
N TRP A 55 24.71 16.36 -15.45
CA TRP A 55 23.29 16.63 -15.60
C TRP A 55 22.66 17.16 -14.30
N ALA A 56 23.01 16.59 -13.15
CA ALA A 56 22.47 17.02 -11.87
C ALA A 56 22.92 18.44 -11.50
N LEU A 57 24.21 18.78 -11.74
CA LEU A 57 24.74 20.13 -11.52
C LEU A 57 24.06 21.17 -12.42
N GLU A 58 23.80 20.85 -13.70
CA GLU A 58 23.06 21.73 -14.62
C GLU A 58 21.61 21.97 -14.14
N LYS A 59 21.02 21.02 -13.43
CA LYS A 59 19.72 21.13 -12.78
C LYS A 59 19.76 21.79 -11.39
N GLY A 60 20.93 22.23 -10.95
CA GLY A 60 21.13 22.91 -9.67
C GLY A 60 21.29 21.99 -8.45
N ALA A 61 21.42 20.68 -8.66
CA ALA A 61 21.70 19.77 -7.56
C ALA A 61 23.18 19.92 -7.09
N THR A 62 23.40 19.89 -5.78
CA THR A 62 24.72 19.97 -5.16
C THR A 62 25.11 18.72 -4.39
N HIS A 63 24.12 17.85 -4.15
CA HIS A 63 24.24 16.63 -3.38
C HIS A 63 23.67 15.44 -4.15
N PHE A 64 24.08 14.24 -3.75
CA PHE A 64 23.47 12.99 -4.15
C PHE A 64 23.09 12.15 -2.94
N THR A 65 22.21 11.19 -3.13
CA THR A 65 21.83 10.20 -2.12
C THR A 65 21.51 8.86 -2.76
N HIS A 66 21.90 7.78 -2.10
CA HIS A 66 21.34 6.47 -2.37
C HIS A 66 19.95 6.40 -1.72
N TRP A 67 18.94 6.32 -2.57
CA TRP A 67 17.54 6.34 -2.18
C TRP A 67 16.98 4.91 -2.21
N PHE A 68 16.46 4.42 -1.09
CA PHE A 68 15.98 3.06 -0.96
C PHE A 68 14.77 2.93 -0.03
N GLN A 69 14.07 1.79 -0.11
CA GLN A 69 12.90 1.47 0.69
C GLN A 69 13.29 0.50 1.82
N PRO A 70 13.52 0.96 3.06
CA PRO A 70 13.82 0.10 4.19
C PRO A 70 12.61 -0.79 4.56
N LEU A 71 12.82 -1.77 5.45
CA LEU A 71 11.72 -2.63 5.93
C LEU A 71 10.65 -1.85 6.70
N THR A 72 11.04 -0.73 7.32
CA THR A 72 10.13 0.20 8.01
C THR A 72 10.29 1.61 7.44
N GLY A 73 9.23 2.40 7.55
CA GLY A 73 9.21 3.75 6.97
C GLY A 73 8.96 3.78 5.47
N VAL A 74 9.03 4.98 4.89
CA VAL A 74 8.72 5.23 3.48
C VAL A 74 9.98 5.04 2.63
N THR A 75 10.96 5.92 2.82
CA THR A 75 12.25 5.91 2.11
C THR A 75 13.37 6.30 3.06
N ALA A 76 14.60 5.95 2.70
CA ALA A 76 15.81 6.32 3.43
C ALA A 76 16.76 7.07 2.51
N GLU A 77 17.39 8.11 3.05
CA GLU A 77 18.30 9.02 2.36
C GLU A 77 19.44 9.43 3.28
N LYS A 78 20.65 9.57 2.71
CA LYS A 78 21.79 10.21 3.33
C LYS A 78 22.47 11.05 2.27
N HIS A 79 22.38 12.38 2.40
CA HIS A 79 22.85 13.31 1.38
C HIS A 79 24.36 13.55 1.53
N ASP A 80 25.12 13.23 0.50
CA ASP A 80 26.53 13.55 0.39
C ASP A 80 26.73 14.60 -0.72
N SER A 81 27.59 15.58 -0.47
CA SER A 81 27.94 16.61 -1.47
C SER A 81 28.85 16.04 -2.54
N PHE A 82 28.77 16.56 -3.77
CA PHE A 82 29.73 16.26 -4.83
C PHE A 82 31.13 16.90 -4.59
N ILE A 83 31.35 17.63 -3.49
CA ILE A 83 32.55 18.35 -3.21
C ILE A 83 33.71 17.39 -2.90
N SER A 84 34.82 17.53 -3.65
CA SER A 84 36.10 16.92 -3.32
C SER A 84 37.19 17.99 -3.20
N PRO A 85 38.15 17.83 -2.27
CA PRO A 85 39.25 18.80 -2.11
C PRO A 85 40.20 18.76 -3.32
N ALA A 86 40.62 19.94 -3.76
CA ALA A 86 41.63 20.12 -4.80
C ALA A 86 42.81 20.88 -4.23
N PRO A 87 44.02 20.85 -4.89
CA PRO A 87 45.18 21.61 -4.48
C PRO A 87 44.90 23.10 -4.31
N GLU A 88 45.72 23.78 -3.55
CA GLU A 88 45.65 25.24 -3.30
C GLU A 88 44.34 25.71 -2.58
N GLY A 89 43.70 24.83 -1.80
CA GLY A 89 42.45 25.18 -1.09
C GLY A 89 41.25 25.32 -1.99
N LYS A 90 41.31 24.84 -3.22
CA LYS A 90 40.20 24.77 -4.17
C LYS A 90 39.35 23.50 -3.95
N ILE A 91 38.20 23.46 -4.58
CA ILE A 91 37.32 22.29 -4.63
C ILE A 91 37.03 21.92 -6.07
N ILE A 92 36.73 20.64 -6.29
CA ILE A 92 36.12 20.12 -7.52
C ILE A 92 34.79 19.44 -7.19
N MET A 93 33.92 19.31 -8.19
CA MET A 93 32.70 18.54 -8.08
C MET A 93 32.97 17.19 -8.74
N GLU A 94 32.91 16.12 -7.94
CA GLU A 94 33.27 14.76 -8.34
C GLU A 94 32.18 13.76 -7.94
N PHE A 95 31.98 12.76 -8.75
CA PHE A 95 31.13 11.61 -8.47
C PHE A 95 31.65 10.41 -9.26
N SER A 96 32.16 9.44 -8.57
CA SER A 96 32.80 8.26 -9.16
C SER A 96 31.78 7.13 -9.43
N GLY A 97 32.18 6.23 -10.34
CA GLY A 97 31.39 5.00 -10.57
C GLY A 97 31.30 4.10 -9.32
N LYS A 98 32.32 4.17 -8.42
CA LYS A 98 32.23 3.47 -7.14
C LYS A 98 31.11 4.04 -6.27
N GLU A 99 31.03 5.36 -6.16
CA GLU A 99 29.97 6.04 -5.40
C GLU A 99 28.58 5.85 -6.01
N LEU A 100 28.48 5.73 -7.34
CA LEU A 100 27.24 5.38 -8.01
C LEU A 100 26.78 3.95 -7.67
N VAL A 101 27.70 2.98 -7.79
CA VAL A 101 27.35 1.55 -7.71
C VAL A 101 27.13 1.11 -6.26
N GLN A 102 27.88 1.65 -5.31
CA GLN A 102 27.91 1.18 -3.92
C GLN A 102 27.96 2.35 -2.93
N GLY A 103 27.08 2.31 -1.93
CA GLY A 103 27.19 3.11 -0.71
C GLY A 103 27.39 2.22 0.51
N GLU A 104 27.89 2.82 1.59
CA GLU A 104 28.14 2.13 2.86
C GLU A 104 27.41 2.85 4.01
N PRO A 105 26.04 2.79 4.07
CA PRO A 105 25.29 3.40 5.16
C PRO A 105 25.51 2.66 6.48
N ASP A 106 25.28 3.36 7.58
CA ASP A 106 25.25 2.75 8.91
C ASP A 106 23.98 1.90 9.07
N ALA A 107 24.13 0.58 8.95
CA ALA A 107 23.03 -0.36 9.10
C ALA A 107 22.57 -0.53 10.57
N SER A 108 23.30 0.01 11.55
CA SER A 108 22.92 -0.09 12.96
C SER A 108 21.63 0.67 13.28
N SER A 109 21.29 1.67 12.46
CA SER A 109 20.08 2.47 12.58
C SER A 109 18.83 1.82 11.97
N PHE A 110 18.96 0.67 11.29
CA PHE A 110 17.86 -0.04 10.65
C PHE A 110 17.54 -1.34 11.38
N PRO A 111 16.22 -1.71 11.47
CA PRO A 111 15.82 -3.00 12.01
C PRO A 111 16.45 -4.15 11.23
N SER A 112 16.98 -5.14 11.94
CA SER A 112 17.63 -6.31 11.32
C SER A 112 17.01 -7.65 11.73
N GLY A 113 16.10 -7.68 12.72
CA GLY A 113 15.45 -8.91 13.18
C GLY A 113 16.43 -10.03 13.52
N GLY A 114 17.58 -9.69 14.11
CA GLY A 114 18.62 -10.67 14.47
C GLY A 114 19.56 -11.07 13.35
N LEU A 115 19.45 -10.51 12.14
CA LEU A 115 20.35 -10.80 11.01
C LEU A 115 21.81 -10.39 11.25
N ARG A 116 22.06 -9.46 12.16
CA ARG A 116 23.39 -8.96 12.45
C ARG A 116 23.63 -8.86 13.95
N ALA A 117 24.88 -8.96 14.34
CA ALA A 117 25.30 -8.69 15.69
C ALA A 117 25.23 -7.19 16.02
N THR A 118 25.05 -6.82 17.27
CA THR A 118 24.91 -5.42 17.73
C THR A 118 26.13 -4.53 17.41
N PHE A 119 27.30 -5.12 17.22
CA PHE A 119 28.53 -4.40 16.88
C PHE A 119 28.74 -4.21 15.37
N GLU A 120 27.95 -4.85 14.53
CA GLU A 120 28.01 -4.66 13.07
C GLU A 120 27.27 -3.40 12.68
N ALA A 121 27.99 -2.39 12.25
CA ALA A 121 27.40 -1.11 11.82
C ALA A 121 27.27 -1.00 10.31
N ARG A 122 28.13 -1.66 9.52
CA ARG A 122 28.18 -1.50 8.06
C ARG A 122 27.04 -2.26 7.36
N GLY A 123 26.39 -1.59 6.41
CA GLY A 123 25.55 -2.17 5.37
C GLY A 123 25.99 -1.68 4.00
N TYR A 124 25.35 -2.17 2.96
CA TYR A 124 25.64 -1.75 1.59
C TYR A 124 24.37 -1.38 0.85
N THR A 125 24.43 -0.27 0.09
CA THR A 125 23.46 0.02 -0.96
C THR A 125 24.06 -0.34 -2.31
N ALA A 126 23.22 -0.82 -3.24
CA ALA A 126 23.64 -1.19 -4.58
C ALA A 126 22.72 -0.50 -5.60
N TRP A 127 23.32 0.21 -6.56
CA TRP A 127 22.57 0.89 -7.61
C TRP A 127 21.66 -0.07 -8.38
N ASP A 128 20.39 0.33 -8.54
CA ASP A 128 19.41 -0.32 -9.40
C ASP A 128 19.25 0.46 -10.70
N PRO A 129 19.89 0.06 -11.81
CA PRO A 129 19.76 0.75 -13.09
C PRO A 129 18.39 0.59 -13.74
N THR A 130 17.54 -0.32 -13.27
CA THR A 130 16.18 -0.55 -13.80
C THR A 130 15.14 0.43 -13.26
N SER A 131 15.56 1.32 -12.35
CA SER A 131 14.79 2.47 -11.88
C SER A 131 15.61 3.74 -12.09
N TYR A 132 15.00 4.75 -12.71
CA TYR A 132 15.75 5.96 -13.09
C TYR A 132 16.13 6.81 -11.89
N ALA A 133 17.36 7.34 -11.90
CA ALA A 133 17.75 8.40 -10.98
C ALA A 133 16.99 9.69 -11.28
N PHE A 134 16.71 10.46 -10.24
CA PHE A 134 15.88 11.67 -10.35
C PHE A 134 16.41 12.78 -9.44
N ILE A 135 16.00 14.02 -9.72
CA ILE A 135 16.33 15.17 -8.86
C ILE A 135 15.11 15.57 -8.05
N LYS A 136 15.29 15.60 -6.75
CA LYS A 136 14.31 16.06 -5.75
C LYS A 136 15.01 17.02 -4.79
N ASP A 137 14.43 18.21 -4.59
CA ASP A 137 14.93 19.20 -3.63
C ASP A 137 16.43 19.55 -3.77
N GLY A 138 16.91 19.66 -5.01
CA GLY A 138 18.33 19.98 -5.26
C GLY A 138 19.31 18.83 -4.95
N THR A 139 18.81 17.60 -4.87
CA THR A 139 19.59 16.39 -4.62
C THR A 139 19.36 15.37 -5.72
N LEU A 140 20.41 14.75 -6.23
CA LEU A 140 20.36 13.60 -7.11
C LEU A 140 20.04 12.35 -6.28
N CYS A 141 18.84 11.81 -6.45
CA CYS A 141 18.38 10.59 -5.81
C CYS A 141 18.63 9.38 -6.73
N ILE A 142 19.36 8.41 -6.24
CA ILE A 142 19.77 7.20 -6.98
C ILE A 142 19.05 6.01 -6.38
N PRO A 143 18.07 5.38 -7.07
CA PRO A 143 17.40 4.19 -6.57
C PRO A 143 18.38 3.04 -6.32
N THR A 144 18.33 2.46 -5.13
CA THR A 144 19.24 1.40 -4.70
C THR A 144 18.52 0.28 -3.96
N ALA A 145 19.11 -0.90 -3.98
CA ALA A 145 18.87 -1.96 -3.02
C ALA A 145 19.70 -1.71 -1.74
N PHE A 146 19.29 -2.33 -0.62
CA PHE A 146 20.00 -2.23 0.65
C PHE A 146 20.13 -3.60 1.32
N CYS A 147 21.33 -3.95 1.73
CA CYS A 147 21.63 -5.21 2.39
C CYS A 147 22.54 -5.05 3.60
N SER A 148 22.56 -6.09 4.45
CA SER A 148 23.49 -6.23 5.56
C SER A 148 24.94 -6.37 5.11
N TYR A 149 25.88 -6.32 6.05
CA TYR A 149 27.30 -6.60 5.79
C TYR A 149 27.54 -8.00 5.19
N THR A 150 26.71 -8.97 5.53
CA THR A 150 26.76 -10.35 5.05
C THR A 150 25.93 -10.60 3.78
N GLY A 151 25.20 -9.59 3.30
CA GLY A 151 24.50 -9.61 2.01
C GLY A 151 23.03 -9.93 2.06
N GLU A 152 22.43 -10.14 3.26
CA GLU A 152 21.00 -10.34 3.38
C GLU A 152 20.22 -9.04 3.11
N ALA A 153 19.12 -9.15 2.39
CA ALA A 153 18.27 -8.02 2.06
C ALA A 153 17.61 -7.41 3.31
N LEU A 154 17.85 -6.12 3.54
CA LEU A 154 17.25 -5.30 4.61
C LEU A 154 16.23 -4.29 4.05
N ASP A 155 15.82 -4.47 2.81
CA ASP A 155 14.92 -3.59 2.07
C ASP A 155 13.73 -4.33 1.48
N LYS A 156 12.86 -3.59 0.79
CA LYS A 156 11.72 -4.12 0.04
C LYS A 156 12.04 -4.30 -1.45
N LYS A 157 13.00 -3.57 -1.99
CA LYS A 157 13.36 -3.60 -3.43
C LYS A 157 14.05 -4.91 -3.81
N THR A 158 14.99 -5.40 -3.04
CA THR A 158 15.73 -6.64 -3.36
C THR A 158 14.80 -7.84 -3.54
N PRO A 159 13.89 -8.18 -2.59
CA PRO A 159 12.96 -9.28 -2.82
C PRO A 159 11.95 -8.99 -3.94
N LEU A 160 11.60 -7.73 -4.21
CA LEU A 160 10.76 -7.36 -5.34
C LEU A 160 11.42 -7.72 -6.67
N LEU A 161 12.67 -7.30 -6.88
CA LEU A 161 13.45 -7.62 -8.08
C LEU A 161 13.62 -9.13 -8.26
N ARG A 162 13.94 -9.85 -7.17
CA ARG A 162 14.05 -11.32 -7.17
C ARG A 162 12.73 -11.98 -7.56
N SER A 163 11.58 -11.47 -7.08
CA SER A 163 10.26 -12.00 -7.42
C SER A 163 9.91 -11.77 -8.90
N MET A 164 10.29 -10.61 -9.46
CA MET A 164 10.13 -10.30 -10.87
C MET A 164 11.00 -11.24 -11.74
N GLN A 165 12.21 -11.56 -11.32
CA GLN A 165 13.05 -12.55 -12.01
C GLN A 165 12.46 -13.95 -11.94
N ALA A 166 11.90 -14.35 -10.80
CA ALA A 166 11.26 -15.64 -10.62
C ALA A 166 10.08 -15.85 -11.59
N ILE A 167 9.15 -14.88 -11.62
CA ILE A 167 7.99 -14.96 -12.52
C ILE A 167 8.40 -14.86 -13.99
N ASN A 168 9.39 -14.04 -14.34
CA ASN A 168 9.95 -13.97 -15.69
C ASN A 168 10.45 -15.36 -16.16
N LYS A 169 11.25 -16.02 -15.33
CA LYS A 169 11.80 -17.36 -15.64
C LYS A 169 10.71 -18.38 -15.92
N GLN A 170 9.69 -18.43 -15.07
CA GLN A 170 8.65 -19.46 -15.19
C GLN A 170 7.64 -19.14 -16.31
N ALA A 171 7.30 -17.86 -16.50
CA ALA A 171 6.43 -17.44 -17.59
C ALA A 171 7.08 -17.71 -18.97
N LEU A 172 8.38 -17.49 -19.13
CA LEU A 172 9.10 -17.83 -20.37
C LEU A 172 9.05 -19.32 -20.69
N ARG A 173 9.22 -20.20 -19.69
CA ARG A 173 9.09 -21.66 -19.89
C ARG A 173 7.71 -22.00 -20.48
N VAL A 174 6.65 -21.47 -19.87
CA VAL A 174 5.27 -21.68 -20.35
C VAL A 174 5.09 -21.12 -21.77
N LEU A 175 5.54 -19.89 -22.04
CA LEU A 175 5.39 -19.25 -23.35
C LEU A 175 6.11 -20.02 -24.47
N HIS A 176 7.29 -20.56 -24.22
CA HIS A 176 8.02 -21.37 -25.19
C HIS A 176 7.27 -22.66 -25.56
N LEU A 177 6.52 -23.26 -24.62
CA LEU A 177 5.67 -24.41 -24.88
C LEU A 177 4.50 -24.08 -25.83
N PHE A 178 4.04 -22.82 -25.85
CA PHE A 178 3.06 -22.32 -26.83
C PHE A 178 3.70 -21.84 -28.13
N GLY A 179 5.03 -21.96 -28.29
CA GLY A 179 5.74 -21.55 -29.51
C GLY A 179 6.09 -20.08 -29.60
N ASN A 180 5.95 -19.30 -28.51
CA ASN A 180 6.33 -17.87 -28.48
C ASN A 180 7.87 -17.74 -28.29
N ASN A 181 8.64 -18.15 -29.28
CA ASN A 181 10.12 -18.16 -29.21
C ASN A 181 10.75 -16.78 -29.46
N ASP A 182 9.96 -15.79 -29.88
CA ASP A 182 10.35 -14.39 -30.04
C ASP A 182 10.32 -13.60 -28.73
N VAL A 183 9.72 -14.16 -27.69
CA VAL A 183 9.67 -13.54 -26.36
C VAL A 183 10.95 -13.84 -25.60
N SER A 184 11.70 -12.79 -25.28
CA SER A 184 12.97 -12.91 -24.52
C SER A 184 12.85 -12.52 -23.05
N SER A 185 11.81 -11.76 -22.68
CA SER A 185 11.55 -11.42 -21.28
C SER A 185 10.06 -11.15 -21.00
N VAL A 186 9.68 -11.40 -19.75
CA VAL A 186 8.34 -11.13 -19.21
C VAL A 186 8.50 -10.22 -18.00
N LYS A 187 7.68 -9.21 -17.90
CA LYS A 187 7.67 -8.24 -16.79
C LYS A 187 6.27 -8.15 -16.20
N THR A 188 6.19 -8.05 -14.89
CA THR A 188 4.95 -7.65 -14.24
C THR A 188 4.79 -6.14 -14.31
N THR A 189 3.56 -5.69 -14.42
CA THR A 189 3.17 -4.28 -14.50
C THR A 189 2.16 -3.95 -13.42
N VAL A 190 2.23 -2.73 -12.90
CA VAL A 190 1.35 -2.27 -11.81
C VAL A 190 0.97 -0.81 -12.03
N GLY A 191 -0.31 -0.50 -11.76
CA GLY A 191 -0.83 0.84 -11.60
C GLY A 191 -1.54 0.96 -10.25
N PRO A 192 -0.89 1.48 -9.20
CA PRO A 192 -1.50 1.63 -7.90
C PRO A 192 -2.32 2.91 -7.82
N GLU A 193 -3.60 2.81 -7.47
CA GLU A 193 -4.45 3.95 -7.16
C GLU A 193 -4.17 4.38 -5.71
N GLN A 194 -4.00 5.67 -5.45
CA GLN A 194 -3.64 6.19 -4.13
C GLN A 194 -4.77 7.03 -3.56
N GLU A 195 -5.44 6.50 -2.55
CA GLU A 195 -6.41 7.24 -1.76
C GLU A 195 -5.72 7.98 -0.60
N TYR A 196 -6.28 9.13 -0.21
CA TYR A 196 -5.74 9.99 0.86
C TYR A 196 -6.78 10.96 1.39
N PHE A 197 -6.56 11.49 2.61
CA PHE A 197 -7.34 12.59 3.17
C PHE A 197 -6.56 13.89 3.17
N LEU A 198 -7.27 15.01 3.01
CA LEU A 198 -6.73 16.35 3.18
C LEU A 198 -7.46 17.07 4.32
N VAL A 199 -6.72 17.53 5.30
CA VAL A 199 -7.24 18.34 6.42
C VAL A 199 -6.51 19.68 6.50
N ASP A 200 -7.20 20.69 7.01
CA ASP A 200 -6.57 22.00 7.23
C ASP A 200 -5.48 21.88 8.30
N LYS A 201 -4.31 22.44 8.01
CA LYS A 201 -3.16 22.38 8.92
C LYS A 201 -3.45 23.02 10.28
N SER A 202 -4.22 24.11 10.33
CA SER A 202 -4.53 24.81 11.58
C SER A 202 -5.42 23.99 12.53
N VAL A 203 -6.19 23.04 11.98
CA VAL A 203 -7.02 22.10 12.73
C VAL A 203 -6.19 20.89 13.13
N TYR A 204 -5.40 20.35 12.19
CA TYR A 204 -4.49 19.22 12.43
C TYR A 204 -3.50 19.50 13.56
N ASP A 205 -2.87 20.66 13.60
CA ASP A 205 -1.87 21.05 14.59
C ASP A 205 -2.40 21.05 16.05
N LYS A 206 -3.72 20.95 16.22
CA LYS A 206 -4.39 20.85 17.53
C LYS A 206 -4.74 19.39 17.92
N ARG A 207 -4.38 18.41 17.11
CA ARG A 207 -4.70 16.99 17.30
C ARG A 207 -3.42 16.18 17.47
N GLU A 208 -3.02 15.95 18.73
CA GLU A 208 -1.82 15.18 19.07
C GLU A 208 -1.86 13.76 18.51
N ASP A 209 -3.01 13.11 18.51
CA ASP A 209 -3.21 11.79 17.95
C ASP A 209 -2.92 11.75 16.43
N LEU A 210 -3.40 12.73 15.65
CA LEU A 210 -3.08 12.81 14.23
C LEU A 210 -1.59 13.04 13.98
N ILE A 211 -0.94 13.87 14.81
CA ILE A 211 0.49 14.18 14.70
C ILE A 211 1.35 12.95 14.98
N LEU A 212 1.07 12.23 16.06
CA LEU A 212 1.90 11.14 16.54
C LEU A 212 1.57 9.78 15.91
N THR A 213 0.32 9.56 15.51
CA THR A 213 -0.14 8.24 15.05
C THR A 213 -0.73 8.24 13.63
N GLY A 214 -1.00 9.41 13.05
CA GLY A 214 -1.62 9.54 11.73
C GLY A 214 -3.13 9.28 11.71
N ARG A 215 -3.75 8.92 12.85
CA ARG A 215 -5.19 8.70 12.99
C ARG A 215 -5.75 9.33 14.25
N THR A 216 -7.06 9.57 14.24
CA THR A 216 -7.77 10.00 15.45
C THR A 216 -7.96 8.81 16.40
N LEU A 217 -7.45 8.94 17.62
CA LEU A 217 -7.62 7.93 18.67
C LEU A 217 -8.93 8.12 19.44
N PHE A 218 -9.47 9.34 19.41
CA PHE A 218 -10.74 9.76 19.94
C PHE A 218 -11.49 10.62 18.94
N GLY A 219 -12.81 10.66 19.05
CA GLY A 219 -13.66 11.53 18.25
C GLY A 219 -15.07 10.97 18.10
N ALA A 220 -16.05 11.70 18.59
CA ALA A 220 -17.46 11.41 18.38
C ALA A 220 -17.83 11.58 16.90
N LYS A 221 -18.78 10.78 16.42
CA LYS A 221 -19.29 10.86 15.07
C LYS A 221 -19.87 12.25 14.78
N ALA A 222 -19.46 12.87 13.68
CA ALA A 222 -20.05 14.12 13.24
C ALA A 222 -21.52 13.97 12.87
N PRO A 223 -22.35 15.04 13.01
CA PRO A 223 -23.77 14.99 12.59
C PRO A 223 -23.96 14.67 11.11
N LYS A 224 -23.01 15.07 10.27
CA LYS A 224 -22.93 14.68 8.87
C LYS A 224 -21.62 13.94 8.61
N GLY A 225 -21.71 12.77 7.95
CA GLY A 225 -20.58 12.03 7.42
C GLY A 225 -20.69 11.89 5.89
N GLN A 226 -20.84 10.66 5.42
CA GLN A 226 -20.92 10.31 3.99
C GLN A 226 -22.34 9.86 3.57
N GLU A 227 -23.35 10.05 4.40
CA GLU A 227 -24.71 9.50 4.24
C GLU A 227 -25.42 9.92 2.95
N LEU A 228 -25.07 11.08 2.40
CA LEU A 228 -25.68 11.61 1.19
C LEU A 228 -24.91 11.26 -0.08
N GLU A 229 -23.73 10.65 0.06
CA GLU A 229 -22.80 10.34 -1.05
C GLU A 229 -22.47 11.55 -1.93
N ASP A 230 -22.62 12.75 -1.39
CA ASP A 230 -22.53 14.05 -2.08
C ASP A 230 -21.08 14.51 -2.28
N HIS A 231 -20.08 13.83 -1.71
CA HIS A 231 -18.68 14.14 -1.90
C HIS A 231 -18.10 13.46 -3.15
N TYR A 232 -18.38 12.19 -3.37
CA TYR A 232 -17.81 11.41 -4.49
C TYR A 232 -18.11 12.03 -5.85
N PHE A 233 -19.36 12.39 -6.12
CA PHE A 233 -19.80 13.07 -7.35
C PHE A 233 -19.84 14.60 -7.21
N GLY A 234 -19.36 15.13 -6.09
CA GLY A 234 -19.32 16.54 -5.84
C GLY A 234 -18.20 17.26 -6.63
N MET A 235 -18.33 18.58 -6.71
CA MET A 235 -17.27 19.44 -7.28
C MET A 235 -16.01 19.35 -6.41
N ILE A 236 -14.85 19.23 -7.03
CA ILE A 236 -13.57 19.38 -6.35
C ILE A 236 -13.46 20.82 -5.84
N LYS A 237 -13.28 20.97 -4.54
CA LYS A 237 -13.20 22.30 -3.89
C LYS A 237 -11.99 23.09 -4.42
N PRO A 238 -12.07 24.41 -4.57
CA PRO A 238 -11.02 25.22 -5.23
C PRO A 238 -9.62 25.04 -4.61
N ARG A 239 -9.52 24.96 -3.29
CA ARG A 239 -8.23 24.76 -2.60
C ARG A 239 -7.65 23.35 -2.85
N VAL A 240 -8.50 22.34 -2.91
CA VAL A 240 -8.11 20.96 -3.25
C VAL A 240 -7.68 20.88 -4.71
N GLN A 241 -8.40 21.53 -5.64
CA GLN A 241 -8.04 21.58 -7.05
C GLN A 241 -6.67 22.25 -7.28
N ALA A 242 -6.38 23.33 -6.54
CA ALA A 242 -5.06 23.96 -6.60
C ALA A 242 -3.95 23.03 -6.12
N PHE A 243 -4.18 22.30 -5.03
CA PHE A 243 -3.27 21.26 -4.56
C PHE A 243 -3.07 20.15 -5.59
N MET A 244 -4.15 19.57 -6.16
CA MET A 244 -4.07 18.49 -7.15
C MET A 244 -3.29 18.92 -8.40
N LYS A 245 -3.51 20.14 -8.85
CA LYS A 245 -2.78 20.71 -9.99
C LYS A 245 -1.27 20.83 -9.72
N ASP A 246 -0.87 21.33 -8.56
CA ASP A 246 0.53 21.44 -8.19
C ASP A 246 1.16 20.07 -7.95
N LEU A 247 0.41 19.14 -7.34
CA LEU A 247 0.82 17.75 -7.19
C LEU A 247 1.12 17.10 -8.54
N ASN A 248 0.21 17.19 -9.49
CA ASN A 248 0.41 16.64 -10.84
C ASN A 248 1.65 17.22 -11.52
N ASN A 249 1.87 18.54 -11.43
CA ASN A 249 3.05 19.18 -12.00
C ASN A 249 4.35 18.62 -11.41
N GLU A 250 4.44 18.46 -10.08
CA GLU A 250 5.63 17.89 -9.44
C GLU A 250 5.82 16.41 -9.82
N LEU A 251 4.75 15.62 -9.88
CA LEU A 251 4.80 14.22 -10.27
C LEU A 251 5.21 14.04 -11.74
N TRP A 252 4.67 14.86 -12.65
CA TRP A 252 5.07 14.82 -14.07
C TRP A 252 6.53 15.17 -14.28
N LYS A 253 7.08 16.14 -13.56
CA LYS A 253 8.52 16.44 -13.58
C LYS A 253 9.38 15.25 -13.16
N LEU A 254 8.89 14.42 -12.25
CA LEU A 254 9.50 13.17 -11.80
C LEU A 254 9.18 11.96 -12.70
N GLY A 255 8.54 12.18 -13.86
CA GLY A 255 8.22 11.12 -14.81
C GLY A 255 7.09 10.19 -14.37
N ILE A 256 6.34 10.55 -13.33
CA ILE A 256 5.21 9.77 -12.83
C ILE A 256 3.97 10.10 -13.66
N LEU A 257 3.36 9.08 -14.23
CA LEU A 257 2.20 9.20 -15.12
C LEU A 257 0.89 9.40 -14.34
N ALA A 258 0.83 10.40 -13.45
CA ALA A 258 -0.38 10.79 -12.75
C ALA A 258 -1.45 11.20 -13.77
N LYS A 259 -2.62 10.55 -13.75
CA LYS A 259 -3.64 10.72 -14.79
C LYS A 259 -5.00 11.13 -14.25
N THR A 260 -5.49 10.45 -13.21
CA THR A 260 -6.83 10.64 -12.68
C THR A 260 -6.76 11.25 -11.29
N GLU A 261 -7.61 12.24 -11.04
CA GLU A 261 -7.82 12.85 -9.73
C GLU A 261 -9.31 13.05 -9.51
N HIS A 262 -9.83 12.67 -8.34
CA HIS A 262 -11.23 12.88 -8.00
C HIS A 262 -11.45 12.84 -6.47
N ASN A 263 -12.68 13.16 -6.06
CA ASN A 263 -13.12 12.96 -4.69
C ASN A 263 -13.48 11.50 -4.44
N GLU A 264 -13.19 11.02 -3.23
CA GLU A 264 -13.65 9.74 -2.71
C GLU A 264 -14.93 9.89 -1.86
N VAL A 265 -15.45 8.74 -1.36
CA VAL A 265 -16.76 8.68 -0.70
C VAL A 265 -16.76 9.46 0.62
N ALA A 266 -15.73 9.31 1.45
CA ALA A 266 -15.67 10.01 2.73
C ALA A 266 -15.40 11.53 2.53
N PRO A 267 -15.99 12.39 3.36
CA PRO A 267 -15.63 13.80 3.36
C PRO A 267 -14.12 14.00 3.54
N ALA A 268 -13.55 14.96 2.81
CA ALA A 268 -12.12 15.25 2.77
C ALA A 268 -11.22 14.14 2.18
N GLN A 269 -11.79 13.08 1.62
CA GLN A 269 -11.06 11.98 0.97
C GLN A 269 -10.98 12.19 -0.54
N HIS A 270 -9.82 11.85 -1.11
CA HIS A 270 -9.51 12.02 -2.53
C HIS A 270 -8.67 10.85 -3.02
N GLU A 271 -8.57 10.70 -4.35
CA GLU A 271 -7.76 9.68 -5.00
C GLU A 271 -6.92 10.25 -6.14
N LEU A 272 -5.75 9.66 -6.33
CA LEU A 272 -4.89 9.83 -7.50
C LEU A 272 -4.61 8.47 -8.11
N ALA A 273 -4.89 8.31 -9.41
CA ALA A 273 -4.57 7.09 -10.15
C ALA A 273 -3.56 7.36 -11.27
N PRO A 274 -2.41 6.66 -11.29
CA PRO A 274 -1.42 6.74 -12.36
C PRO A 274 -1.73 5.74 -13.48
N ILE A 275 -1.12 5.97 -14.64
CA ILE A 275 -0.98 4.91 -15.65
C ILE A 275 0.04 3.89 -15.14
N PHE A 276 -0.20 2.61 -15.40
CA PHE A 276 0.68 1.52 -15.00
C PHE A 276 2.08 1.59 -15.64
N THR A 277 3.05 1.04 -14.95
CA THR A 277 4.41 0.81 -15.46
C THR A 277 4.96 -0.52 -14.93
N THR A 278 6.24 -0.83 -15.21
CA THR A 278 6.88 -2.03 -14.62
C THR A 278 6.84 -1.98 -13.10
N THR A 279 6.64 -3.12 -12.46
CA THR A 279 6.36 -3.19 -11.02
C THR A 279 7.44 -2.52 -10.17
N ASN A 280 8.72 -2.70 -10.51
CA ASN A 280 9.81 -2.03 -9.78
C ASN A 280 9.71 -0.50 -9.84
N LEU A 281 9.54 0.04 -11.05
CA LEU A 281 9.40 1.49 -11.23
C LEU A 281 8.11 2.02 -10.60
N ALA A 282 6.99 1.27 -10.70
CA ALA A 282 5.72 1.63 -10.06
C ALA A 282 5.86 1.71 -8.53
N CYS A 283 6.63 0.80 -7.91
CA CYS A 283 6.90 0.85 -6.47
C CYS A 283 7.65 2.11 -6.08
N ASP A 284 8.71 2.48 -6.79
CA ASP A 284 9.47 3.70 -6.52
C ASP A 284 8.60 4.95 -6.78
N HIS A 285 7.84 4.98 -7.88
CA HIS A 285 6.91 6.07 -8.18
C HIS A 285 5.84 6.24 -7.09
N ASN A 286 5.29 5.16 -6.54
CA ASN A 286 4.30 5.26 -5.48
C ASN A 286 4.90 5.81 -4.17
N GLN A 287 6.12 5.43 -3.82
CA GLN A 287 6.83 6.00 -2.67
C GLN A 287 7.05 7.52 -2.85
N LEU A 288 7.51 7.93 -4.03
CA LEU A 288 7.66 9.36 -4.37
C LEU A 288 6.32 10.10 -4.34
N THR A 289 5.26 9.48 -4.87
CA THR A 289 3.91 10.05 -4.85
C THR A 289 3.48 10.37 -3.43
N MET A 290 3.62 9.44 -2.50
CA MET A 290 3.26 9.66 -1.08
C MET A 290 4.07 10.78 -0.44
N GLU A 291 5.35 10.89 -0.75
CA GLU A 291 6.23 11.93 -0.24
C GLU A 291 5.86 13.31 -0.80
N VAL A 292 5.67 13.39 -2.12
CA VAL A 292 5.30 14.62 -2.82
C VAL A 292 3.92 15.11 -2.39
N MET A 293 2.94 14.21 -2.19
CA MET A 293 1.62 14.56 -1.65
C MET A 293 1.71 15.30 -0.32
N ARG A 294 2.48 14.78 0.63
CA ARG A 294 2.68 15.44 1.94
C ARG A 294 3.31 16.83 1.80
N LYS A 295 4.32 16.92 0.95
CA LYS A 295 5.06 18.17 0.70
C LYS A 295 4.19 19.23 0.03
N VAL A 296 3.46 18.86 -1.01
CA VAL A 296 2.57 19.79 -1.72
C VAL A 296 1.39 20.20 -0.84
N ALA A 297 0.79 19.29 -0.07
CA ALA A 297 -0.26 19.63 0.87
C ALA A 297 0.20 20.71 1.87
N SER A 298 1.41 20.60 2.39
CA SER A 298 2.00 21.59 3.30
C SER A 298 2.12 22.98 2.66
N LYS A 299 2.49 23.06 1.37
CA LYS A 299 2.55 24.33 0.62
C LYS A 299 1.18 25.01 0.51
N HIS A 300 0.10 24.22 0.50
CA HIS A 300 -1.29 24.71 0.46
C HIS A 300 -1.93 24.88 1.85
N GLY A 301 -1.13 24.83 2.92
CA GLY A 301 -1.62 24.95 4.29
C GLY A 301 -2.55 23.79 4.70
N MET A 302 -2.36 22.62 4.10
CA MET A 302 -3.07 21.38 4.40
C MET A 302 -2.10 20.29 4.84
N VAL A 303 -2.64 19.23 5.40
CA VAL A 303 -1.92 17.99 5.71
C VAL A 303 -2.56 16.83 4.97
N CYS A 304 -1.74 16.06 4.25
CA CYS A 304 -2.14 14.84 3.58
C CYS A 304 -2.00 13.66 4.57
N LEU A 305 -3.13 13.05 4.91
CA LEU A 305 -3.17 11.85 5.75
C LEU A 305 -3.20 10.62 4.87
N LEU A 306 -2.20 9.77 5.04
CA LEU A 306 -2.05 8.50 4.31
C LEU A 306 -2.35 7.27 5.20
N HIS A 307 -2.75 7.47 6.45
CA HIS A 307 -3.19 6.37 7.31
C HIS A 307 -4.44 5.72 6.73
N GLU A 308 -4.56 4.40 6.88
CA GLU A 308 -5.65 3.59 6.33
C GLU A 308 -7.02 3.96 6.90
N LYS A 309 -7.07 4.42 8.13
CA LYS A 309 -8.32 4.79 8.83
C LYS A 309 -8.10 6.02 9.72
N PRO A 310 -7.94 7.22 9.15
CA PRO A 310 -7.71 8.42 9.97
C PRO A 310 -8.93 8.77 10.84
N PHE A 311 -10.13 8.43 10.37
CA PHE A 311 -11.40 8.73 11.03
C PHE A 311 -12.26 7.49 11.15
N ALA A 312 -12.76 7.20 12.36
CA ALA A 312 -13.72 6.12 12.56
C ALA A 312 -15.11 6.50 11.98
N GLY A 313 -15.86 5.50 11.53
CA GLY A 313 -17.25 5.68 11.08
C GLY A 313 -17.42 6.23 9.66
N VAL A 314 -16.34 6.53 8.93
CA VAL A 314 -16.33 6.85 7.50
C VAL A 314 -15.38 5.92 6.75
N ASN A 315 -15.39 5.93 5.41
CA ASN A 315 -14.48 5.09 4.62
C ASN A 315 -13.02 5.34 5.00
N GLY A 316 -12.22 4.27 4.95
CA GLY A 316 -10.78 4.32 5.03
C GLY A 316 -10.13 4.48 3.65
N SER A 317 -8.82 4.66 3.64
CA SER A 317 -8.02 4.81 2.43
C SER A 317 -7.16 3.58 2.17
N GLY A 318 -7.14 3.15 0.92
CA GLY A 318 -6.34 2.03 0.43
C GLY A 318 -5.54 2.38 -0.81
N LYS A 319 -5.01 1.32 -1.43
CA LYS A 319 -4.43 1.34 -2.77
C LYS A 319 -4.99 0.17 -3.54
N HIS A 320 -5.58 0.46 -4.69
CA HIS A 320 -5.97 -0.60 -5.61
C HIS A 320 -4.76 -0.94 -6.48
N ASN A 321 -4.19 -2.11 -6.27
CA ASN A 321 -2.97 -2.57 -6.96
C ASN A 321 -3.36 -3.30 -8.25
N ASN A 322 -3.41 -2.58 -9.36
CA ASN A 322 -3.76 -3.10 -10.68
C ASN A 322 -2.56 -3.84 -11.28
N TRP A 323 -2.51 -5.16 -11.11
CA TRP A 323 -1.39 -6.02 -11.48
C TRP A 323 -1.67 -6.82 -12.76
N SER A 324 -0.67 -6.91 -13.64
CA SER A 324 -0.71 -7.73 -14.85
C SER A 324 0.68 -8.25 -15.23
N ILE A 325 0.74 -9.06 -16.30
CA ILE A 325 1.96 -9.68 -16.81
C ILE A 325 2.08 -9.37 -18.31
N SER A 326 3.22 -8.82 -18.75
CA SER A 326 3.44 -8.45 -20.13
C SER A 326 4.79 -8.96 -20.66
N THR A 327 4.82 -9.31 -21.94
CA THR A 327 6.04 -9.68 -22.66
C THR A 327 6.81 -8.46 -23.13
N ASN A 328 8.10 -8.63 -23.44
CA ASN A 328 8.91 -7.60 -24.10
C ASN A 328 8.39 -7.22 -25.51
N THR A 329 7.53 -8.05 -26.10
CA THR A 329 6.86 -7.76 -27.39
C THR A 329 5.57 -6.93 -27.22
N GLY A 330 5.23 -6.54 -25.98
CA GLY A 330 4.06 -5.71 -25.67
C GLY A 330 2.76 -6.49 -25.49
N LYS A 331 2.77 -7.83 -25.49
CA LYS A 331 1.58 -8.65 -25.31
C LYS A 331 1.27 -8.79 -23.82
N ASN A 332 0.05 -8.44 -23.42
CA ASN A 332 -0.47 -8.72 -22.08
C ASN A 332 -0.94 -10.19 -22.00
N LEU A 333 -0.42 -10.96 -21.05
CA LEU A 333 -0.72 -12.40 -20.89
C LEU A 333 -2.06 -12.66 -20.19
N LEU A 334 -2.64 -11.64 -19.55
CA LEU A 334 -3.97 -11.66 -18.94
C LEU A 334 -5.03 -11.01 -19.83
N ASP A 335 -4.70 -10.71 -21.09
CA ASP A 335 -5.70 -10.26 -22.07
C ASP A 335 -6.42 -11.47 -22.66
N PRO A 336 -7.74 -11.62 -22.41
CA PRO A 336 -8.54 -12.74 -22.93
C PRO A 336 -8.66 -12.73 -24.43
N GLY A 337 -8.48 -11.58 -25.08
CA GLY A 337 -8.69 -11.38 -26.51
C GLY A 337 -10.17 -11.41 -26.91
N ALA A 338 -10.43 -11.54 -28.20
CA ALA A 338 -11.80 -11.54 -28.73
C ALA A 338 -12.59 -12.84 -28.44
N THR A 339 -11.87 -13.95 -28.21
CA THR A 339 -12.45 -15.29 -27.98
C THR A 339 -11.80 -15.96 -26.77
N PRO A 340 -12.16 -15.53 -25.54
CA PRO A 340 -11.51 -16.02 -24.31
C PRO A 340 -11.55 -17.55 -24.16
N ALA A 341 -12.67 -18.17 -24.49
CA ALA A 341 -12.86 -19.63 -24.36
C ALA A 341 -11.92 -20.46 -25.24
N SER A 342 -11.43 -19.93 -26.34
CA SER A 342 -10.48 -20.60 -27.24
C SER A 342 -9.03 -20.16 -27.03
N ASN A 343 -8.77 -19.19 -26.16
CA ASN A 343 -7.43 -18.71 -25.85
C ASN A 343 -6.80 -19.55 -24.72
N ALA A 344 -6.30 -20.73 -25.09
CA ALA A 344 -5.75 -21.69 -24.14
C ALA A 344 -4.55 -21.13 -23.35
N GLN A 345 -3.72 -20.27 -23.96
CA GLN A 345 -2.62 -19.60 -23.27
C GLN A 345 -3.15 -18.66 -22.17
N PHE A 346 -4.11 -17.81 -22.49
CA PHE A 346 -4.76 -16.93 -21.50
C PHE A 346 -5.38 -17.78 -20.37
N LEU A 347 -6.13 -18.84 -20.70
CA LEU A 347 -6.78 -19.69 -19.71
C LEU A 347 -5.76 -20.36 -18.77
N LEU A 348 -4.59 -20.74 -19.28
CA LEU A 348 -3.54 -21.32 -18.44
C LEU A 348 -2.95 -20.28 -17.46
N PHE A 349 -2.67 -19.05 -17.93
CA PHE A 349 -2.21 -17.96 -17.04
C PHE A 349 -3.30 -17.57 -16.03
N LEU A 350 -4.55 -17.52 -16.44
CA LEU A 350 -5.69 -17.30 -15.53
C LEU A 350 -5.76 -18.40 -14.45
N CYS A 351 -5.65 -19.65 -14.83
CA CYS A 351 -5.60 -20.79 -13.91
C CYS A 351 -4.43 -20.71 -12.94
N ALA A 352 -3.26 -20.27 -13.40
CA ALA A 352 -2.11 -20.06 -12.53
C ALA A 352 -2.38 -19.01 -11.45
N VAL A 353 -3.05 -17.92 -11.80
CA VAL A 353 -3.45 -16.90 -10.81
C VAL A 353 -4.51 -17.43 -9.85
N ILE A 354 -5.53 -18.13 -10.35
CA ILE A 354 -6.59 -18.71 -9.49
C ILE A 354 -5.97 -19.68 -8.47
N LYS A 355 -5.11 -20.59 -8.93
CA LYS A 355 -4.42 -21.55 -8.06
C LYS A 355 -3.51 -20.85 -7.06
N ALA A 356 -2.72 -19.87 -7.51
CA ALA A 356 -1.83 -19.09 -6.67
C ALA A 356 -2.56 -18.37 -5.52
N VAL A 357 -3.68 -17.74 -5.83
CA VAL A 357 -4.49 -17.02 -4.82
C VAL A 357 -5.12 -18.02 -3.84
N ASP A 358 -5.57 -19.19 -4.30
CA ASP A 358 -6.16 -20.21 -3.43
C ASP A 358 -5.13 -20.87 -2.51
N GLU A 359 -3.96 -21.24 -3.03
CA GLU A 359 -2.94 -21.92 -2.23
C GLU A 359 -2.18 -20.98 -1.29
N TYR A 360 -2.00 -19.71 -1.69
CA TYR A 360 -1.20 -18.71 -0.97
C TYR A 360 -2.03 -17.53 -0.46
N GLN A 361 -3.33 -17.73 -0.16
CA GLN A 361 -4.19 -16.71 0.40
C GLN A 361 -3.63 -16.09 1.70
N ASP A 362 -2.92 -16.86 2.50
CA ASP A 362 -2.19 -16.42 3.69
C ASP A 362 -1.05 -15.44 3.35
N LEU A 363 -0.22 -15.73 2.34
CA LEU A 363 0.84 -14.82 1.88
C LEU A 363 0.26 -13.50 1.34
N LEU A 364 -0.86 -13.57 0.59
CA LEU A 364 -1.52 -12.37 0.10
C LEU A 364 -2.06 -11.55 1.28
N ARG A 365 -2.69 -12.18 2.28
CA ARG A 365 -3.17 -11.48 3.48
C ARG A 365 -2.00 -10.87 4.29
N ILE A 366 -0.91 -11.59 4.46
CA ILE A 366 0.33 -11.11 5.10
C ILE A 366 0.87 -9.88 4.38
N SER A 367 0.84 -9.87 3.05
CA SER A 367 1.40 -8.78 2.24
C SER A 367 0.72 -7.42 2.42
N VAL A 368 -0.47 -7.42 3.00
CA VAL A 368 -1.30 -6.23 3.27
C VAL A 368 -1.59 -6.07 4.77
N ALA A 369 -0.87 -6.79 5.62
CA ALA A 369 -1.05 -6.75 7.06
C ALA A 369 -0.29 -5.58 7.68
N SER A 370 -1.00 -4.74 8.40
CA SER A 370 -0.45 -3.67 9.23
C SER A 370 -1.46 -3.25 10.30
N ALA A 371 -0.97 -2.61 11.36
CA ALA A 371 -1.83 -2.08 12.41
C ALA A 371 -2.88 -1.11 11.85
N GLY A 372 -2.49 -0.23 10.90
CA GLY A 372 -3.39 0.70 10.24
C GLY A 372 -4.47 -0.01 9.43
N ASN A 373 -4.09 -1.01 8.65
CA ASN A 373 -5.00 -1.72 7.76
C ASN A 373 -5.98 -2.65 8.50
N ASP A 374 -5.63 -3.09 9.71
CA ASP A 374 -6.56 -3.83 10.60
C ASP A 374 -7.80 -2.99 10.97
N HIS A 375 -7.70 -1.66 10.96
CA HIS A 375 -8.84 -0.76 11.18
C HIS A 375 -9.71 -0.57 9.94
N ARG A 376 -9.15 -0.80 8.76
CA ARG A 376 -9.83 -0.58 7.47
C ARG A 376 -10.53 -1.84 6.96
N LEU A 377 -9.83 -2.98 6.93
CA LEU A 377 -10.36 -4.23 6.37
C LEU A 377 -11.63 -4.69 7.08
N GLY A 378 -12.67 -4.98 6.29
CA GLY A 378 -13.97 -5.40 6.78
C GLY A 378 -14.84 -4.29 7.39
N ALA A 379 -14.44 -3.02 7.25
CA ALA A 379 -15.18 -1.87 7.76
C ALA A 379 -15.43 -0.83 6.65
N ASN A 380 -16.63 -0.21 6.64
CA ASN A 380 -16.97 0.91 5.77
C ASN A 380 -16.47 0.77 4.31
N GLU A 381 -17.06 -0.13 3.56
CA GLU A 381 -16.77 -0.40 2.14
C GLU A 381 -15.35 -0.93 1.83
N ALA A 382 -14.62 -1.44 2.80
CA ALA A 382 -13.38 -2.16 2.58
C ALA A 382 -13.62 -3.68 2.53
N PRO A 383 -12.88 -4.45 1.70
CA PRO A 383 -13.03 -5.89 1.63
C PRO A 383 -12.72 -6.55 2.99
N PRO A 384 -13.38 -7.69 3.31
CA PRO A 384 -13.07 -8.45 4.52
C PRO A 384 -11.66 -9.03 4.45
N ALA A 385 -11.16 -9.54 5.59
CA ALA A 385 -9.85 -10.19 5.68
C ALA A 385 -9.79 -11.59 5.01
N ILE A 386 -10.75 -11.91 4.18
CA ILE A 386 -10.86 -13.15 3.39
C ILE A 386 -10.43 -12.83 1.96
N VAL A 387 -9.41 -13.53 1.47
CA VAL A 387 -8.98 -13.38 0.07
C VAL A 387 -9.88 -14.25 -0.81
N SER A 388 -10.50 -13.65 -1.83
CA SER A 388 -11.31 -14.34 -2.85
C SER A 388 -11.17 -13.62 -4.19
N ILE A 389 -11.48 -14.31 -5.28
CA ILE A 389 -11.35 -13.79 -6.65
C ILE A 389 -12.73 -13.52 -7.23
N PHE A 390 -12.91 -12.34 -7.80
CA PHE A 390 -14.01 -12.01 -8.70
C PHE A 390 -13.55 -12.14 -10.15
N LEU A 391 -14.31 -12.88 -10.99
CA LEU A 391 -14.01 -13.07 -12.40
C LEU A 391 -15.04 -12.42 -13.34
N GLY A 392 -16.24 -12.14 -12.85
CA GLY A 392 -17.39 -11.74 -13.65
C GLY A 392 -18.08 -12.92 -14.33
N ASP A 393 -19.21 -12.61 -14.99
CA ASP A 393 -20.11 -13.64 -15.51
C ASP A 393 -19.53 -14.42 -16.68
N GLU A 394 -18.91 -13.74 -17.66
CA GLU A 394 -18.37 -14.37 -18.86
C GLU A 394 -17.29 -15.43 -18.53
N LEU A 395 -16.27 -15.04 -17.78
CA LEU A 395 -15.19 -15.98 -17.41
C LEU A 395 -15.69 -17.11 -16.52
N SER A 396 -16.64 -16.81 -15.60
CA SER A 396 -17.23 -17.85 -14.76
C SER A 396 -18.01 -18.88 -15.57
N GLN A 397 -18.77 -18.46 -16.60
CA GLN A 397 -19.48 -19.35 -17.50
C GLN A 397 -18.50 -20.15 -18.38
N ILE A 398 -17.40 -19.55 -18.85
CA ILE A 398 -16.35 -20.25 -19.60
C ILE A 398 -15.74 -21.34 -18.74
N LEU A 399 -15.33 -21.04 -17.50
CA LEU A 399 -14.74 -22.04 -16.60
C LEU A 399 -15.73 -23.15 -16.26
N GLN A 400 -17.00 -22.83 -16.06
CA GLN A 400 -18.06 -23.82 -15.85
C GLN A 400 -18.25 -24.73 -17.08
N SER A 401 -18.27 -24.14 -18.28
CA SER A 401 -18.39 -24.93 -19.52
C SER A 401 -17.23 -25.89 -19.73
N ILE A 402 -15.99 -25.48 -19.38
CA ILE A 402 -14.81 -26.35 -19.40
C ILE A 402 -14.97 -27.50 -18.38
N GLU A 403 -15.44 -27.20 -17.17
CA GLU A 403 -15.66 -28.21 -16.11
C GLU A 403 -16.71 -29.25 -16.53
N GLU A 404 -17.77 -28.79 -17.23
CA GLU A 404 -18.86 -29.65 -17.71
C GLU A 404 -18.53 -30.37 -19.04
N GLY A 405 -17.39 -30.08 -19.66
CA GLY A 405 -17.00 -30.63 -20.97
C GLY A 405 -17.88 -30.14 -22.13
N LYS A 406 -18.47 -28.95 -22.00
CA LYS A 406 -19.35 -28.33 -22.98
C LYS A 406 -18.58 -27.27 -23.78
N LEU A 407 -19.01 -27.04 -25.03
CA LEU A 407 -18.51 -25.92 -25.81
C LEU A 407 -19.20 -24.62 -25.33
N TYR A 408 -18.41 -23.62 -25.00
CA TYR A 408 -18.90 -22.28 -24.74
C TYR A 408 -19.26 -21.62 -26.06
N GLY A 409 -20.55 -21.25 -26.24
CA GLY A 409 -21.00 -20.53 -27.42
C GLY A 409 -20.51 -19.07 -27.35
N ALA A 410 -19.95 -18.55 -28.43
CA ALA A 410 -19.62 -17.12 -28.52
C ALA A 410 -20.92 -16.31 -28.37
N HIS A 411 -21.00 -15.48 -27.34
CA HIS A 411 -22.05 -14.48 -27.21
C HIS A 411 -21.60 -13.20 -27.92
N GLU A 412 -22.49 -12.64 -28.78
CA GLU A 412 -22.27 -11.28 -29.28
C GLU A 412 -22.32 -10.29 -28.10
N LYS A 413 -21.39 -9.33 -28.09
CA LYS A 413 -21.40 -8.26 -27.09
C LYS A 413 -22.73 -7.52 -27.13
N GLU A 414 -23.42 -7.53 -26.01
CA GLU A 414 -24.70 -6.84 -25.84
C GLU A 414 -24.49 -5.33 -26.02
N LYS A 415 -25.30 -4.70 -26.86
CA LYS A 415 -25.27 -3.24 -27.01
C LYS A 415 -26.11 -2.60 -25.90
N MET A 416 -25.52 -1.67 -25.20
CA MET A 416 -26.24 -0.83 -24.25
C MET A 416 -26.96 0.28 -25.01
N GLN A 417 -28.29 0.29 -24.93
CA GLN A 417 -29.14 1.35 -25.46
C GLN A 417 -29.77 2.09 -24.28
N ILE A 418 -29.41 3.36 -24.11
CA ILE A 418 -29.92 4.19 -23.00
C ILE A 418 -31.36 4.67 -23.28
N GLY A 419 -31.88 4.44 -24.51
CA GLY A 419 -33.26 4.76 -24.88
C GLY A 419 -33.49 6.24 -25.25
N VAL A 420 -32.43 7.00 -25.48
CA VAL A 420 -32.46 8.40 -25.90
C VAL A 420 -31.72 8.52 -27.24
N THR A 421 -32.41 9.01 -28.28
CA THR A 421 -31.92 9.01 -29.68
C THR A 421 -30.63 9.79 -29.90
N VAL A 422 -30.32 10.77 -29.06
CA VAL A 422 -29.11 11.59 -29.18
C VAL A 422 -27.89 10.98 -28.44
N LEU A 423 -28.10 9.92 -27.66
CA LEU A 423 -27.02 9.23 -26.97
C LEU A 423 -26.52 8.07 -27.82
N PRO A 424 -25.18 7.90 -27.94
CA PRO A 424 -24.60 6.81 -28.73
C PRO A 424 -24.87 5.46 -28.06
N ASP A 425 -25.13 4.44 -28.89
CA ASP A 425 -25.09 3.05 -28.45
C ASP A 425 -23.62 2.64 -28.27
N PHE A 426 -23.34 1.88 -27.20
CA PHE A 426 -22.00 1.33 -26.96
C PHE A 426 -22.09 -0.13 -26.50
N ASN A 427 -21.01 -0.88 -26.68
CA ASN A 427 -20.96 -2.27 -26.22
C ASN A 427 -20.90 -2.29 -24.70
N LYS A 428 -21.78 -3.10 -24.09
CA LYS A 428 -21.72 -3.39 -22.65
C LYS A 428 -20.39 -4.09 -22.34
N ASP A 429 -19.75 -3.68 -21.28
CA ASP A 429 -18.57 -4.39 -20.77
C ASP A 429 -19.00 -5.75 -20.21
N THR A 430 -18.27 -6.80 -20.52
CA THR A 430 -18.58 -8.16 -20.05
C THR A 430 -18.13 -8.42 -18.62
N THR A 431 -17.32 -7.52 -18.07
CA THR A 431 -16.86 -7.57 -16.70
C THR A 431 -17.39 -6.37 -15.91
N ASP A 432 -18.21 -6.63 -14.90
CA ASP A 432 -18.54 -5.63 -13.90
C ASP A 432 -17.37 -5.53 -12.89
N ARG A 433 -17.21 -4.35 -12.28
CA ARG A 433 -16.26 -4.16 -11.17
C ARG A 433 -16.98 -4.47 -9.87
N ASN A 434 -16.81 -5.68 -9.35
CA ASN A 434 -17.31 -5.98 -8.00
C ASN A 434 -16.44 -5.26 -6.96
N ARG A 435 -16.89 -4.08 -6.54
CA ARG A 435 -16.19 -3.24 -5.54
C ARG A 435 -15.99 -3.91 -4.19
N THR A 436 -16.72 -5.00 -3.91
CA THR A 436 -16.64 -5.74 -2.63
C THR A 436 -15.60 -6.86 -2.67
N SER A 437 -15.07 -7.19 -3.86
CA SER A 437 -14.07 -8.25 -4.00
C SER A 437 -12.67 -7.74 -3.64
N PRO A 438 -11.90 -8.49 -2.86
CA PRO A 438 -10.52 -8.15 -2.52
C PRO A 438 -9.53 -8.35 -3.68
N PHE A 439 -9.86 -9.23 -4.65
CA PHE A 439 -9.02 -9.55 -5.80
C PHE A 439 -9.89 -9.76 -7.03
N ALA A 440 -9.99 -8.73 -7.88
CA ALA A 440 -10.94 -8.70 -8.98
C ALA A 440 -10.25 -8.70 -10.35
N PHE A 441 -10.73 -9.55 -11.28
CA PHE A 441 -10.34 -9.47 -12.68
C PHE A 441 -11.08 -8.31 -13.37
N THR A 442 -10.36 -7.39 -13.96
CA THR A 442 -10.92 -6.17 -14.58
C THR A 442 -10.52 -6.06 -16.06
N GLY A 443 -10.78 -7.13 -16.82
CA GLY A 443 -10.64 -7.19 -18.27
C GLY A 443 -9.29 -7.70 -18.78
N ASN A 444 -8.17 -7.23 -18.27
CA ASN A 444 -6.82 -7.68 -18.66
C ASN A 444 -5.79 -7.59 -17.53
N LYS A 445 -6.27 -7.48 -16.31
CA LYS A 445 -5.45 -7.35 -15.08
C LYS A 445 -6.26 -7.79 -13.87
N PHE A 446 -5.56 -8.03 -12.77
CA PHE A 446 -6.18 -8.20 -11.47
C PHE A 446 -5.97 -6.96 -10.61
N GLU A 447 -7.02 -6.54 -9.95
CA GLU A 447 -7.04 -5.43 -9.01
C GLU A 447 -7.05 -5.98 -7.58
N PHE A 448 -5.94 -5.86 -6.87
CA PHE A 448 -5.82 -6.26 -5.48
C PHE A 448 -6.10 -5.06 -4.57
N ARG A 449 -7.27 -5.08 -3.91
CA ARG A 449 -7.87 -3.93 -3.20
C ARG A 449 -7.57 -3.87 -1.70
N MET A 450 -6.87 -4.85 -1.17
CA MET A 450 -6.64 -4.95 0.27
C MET A 450 -5.47 -4.10 0.78
N LEU A 451 -4.65 -3.50 -0.09
CA LEU A 451 -3.48 -2.72 0.32
C LEU A 451 -3.90 -1.46 1.08
N GLY A 452 -3.20 -1.17 2.16
CA GLY A 452 -3.38 0.06 2.93
C GLY A 452 -2.76 1.28 2.23
N SER A 453 -3.34 2.45 2.44
CA SER A 453 -2.90 3.70 1.81
C SER A 453 -1.46 4.09 2.17
N SER A 454 -0.99 3.84 3.39
CA SER A 454 0.37 4.15 3.83
C SER A 454 1.40 3.09 3.42
N GLU A 455 0.96 1.91 2.98
CA GLU A 455 1.82 0.77 2.70
C GLU A 455 2.64 0.96 1.43
N SER A 456 3.83 0.32 1.39
CA SER A 456 4.53 0.10 0.12
C SER A 456 3.85 -1.01 -0.67
N ILE A 457 3.62 -0.79 -1.95
CA ILE A 457 3.06 -1.83 -2.84
C ILE A 457 4.03 -2.99 -3.09
N ALA A 458 5.30 -2.85 -2.70
CA ALA A 458 6.31 -3.89 -2.91
C ALA A 458 5.92 -5.23 -2.27
N CYS A 459 5.43 -5.21 -1.02
CA CYS A 459 5.08 -6.45 -0.31
C CYS A 459 4.00 -7.26 -1.05
N ALA A 460 2.91 -6.61 -1.47
CA ALA A 460 1.85 -7.26 -2.23
C ALA A 460 2.37 -7.87 -3.53
N ASN A 461 3.17 -7.10 -4.27
CA ASN A 461 3.70 -7.55 -5.56
C ASN A 461 4.75 -8.67 -5.41
N ILE A 462 5.56 -8.67 -4.35
CA ILE A 462 6.47 -9.77 -4.04
C ILE A 462 5.68 -11.07 -3.87
N MET A 463 4.62 -11.05 -3.07
CA MET A 463 3.86 -12.27 -2.76
C MET A 463 3.00 -12.75 -3.93
N ILE A 464 2.38 -11.85 -4.69
CA ILE A 464 1.67 -12.21 -5.92
C ILE A 464 2.62 -12.84 -6.93
N ASN A 465 3.77 -12.21 -7.19
CA ASN A 465 4.77 -12.70 -8.14
C ASN A 465 5.32 -14.06 -7.71
N ALA A 466 5.60 -14.26 -6.40
CA ALA A 466 6.10 -15.51 -5.87
C ALA A 466 5.10 -16.66 -6.03
N ALA A 467 3.85 -16.42 -5.65
CA ALA A 467 2.77 -17.40 -5.75
C ALA A 467 2.50 -17.79 -7.21
N VAL A 468 2.38 -16.82 -8.10
CA VAL A 468 2.14 -17.08 -9.53
C VAL A 468 3.36 -17.75 -10.20
N ALA A 469 4.59 -17.38 -9.81
CA ALA A 469 5.79 -18.03 -10.31
C ALA A 469 5.83 -19.53 -9.94
N GLU A 470 5.42 -19.91 -8.71
CA GLU A 470 5.34 -21.29 -8.30
C GLU A 470 4.34 -22.08 -9.14
N GLU A 471 3.15 -21.52 -9.39
CA GLU A 471 2.14 -22.22 -10.16
C GLU A 471 2.55 -22.37 -11.64
N LEU A 472 3.15 -21.33 -12.22
CA LEU A 472 3.71 -21.42 -13.57
C LEU A 472 4.85 -22.45 -13.65
N LYS A 473 5.68 -22.58 -12.60
CA LYS A 473 6.71 -23.62 -12.52
C LYS A 473 6.09 -25.01 -12.54
N GLN A 474 5.10 -25.27 -11.69
CA GLN A 474 4.40 -26.55 -11.63
C GLN A 474 3.74 -26.89 -12.98
N PHE A 475 3.10 -25.90 -13.62
CA PHE A 475 2.49 -26.09 -14.93
C PHE A 475 3.53 -26.38 -16.02
N ALA A 476 4.65 -25.66 -16.02
CA ALA A 476 5.75 -25.92 -16.95
C ALA A 476 6.35 -27.34 -16.74
N ASP A 477 6.61 -27.74 -15.48
CA ASP A 477 7.16 -29.05 -15.15
C ASP A 477 6.26 -30.20 -15.67
N ILE A 478 4.94 -30.03 -15.63
CA ILE A 478 3.97 -30.99 -16.17
C ILE A 478 4.00 -31.00 -17.71
N LEU A 479 3.95 -29.82 -18.34
CA LEU A 479 3.77 -29.69 -19.78
C LEU A 479 5.06 -29.93 -20.58
N GLU A 480 6.25 -29.68 -20.03
CA GLU A 480 7.55 -29.99 -20.66
C GLU A 480 7.76 -31.49 -20.85
N GLY A 481 7.17 -32.32 -19.98
CA GLY A 481 7.20 -33.76 -20.08
C GLY A 481 6.11 -34.38 -20.97
N SER A 482 5.21 -33.56 -21.53
CA SER A 482 4.03 -34.01 -22.26
C SER A 482 4.38 -34.69 -23.60
N LYS A 483 3.67 -35.77 -23.91
CA LYS A 483 3.67 -36.40 -25.24
C LYS A 483 2.49 -35.98 -26.11
N ASP A 484 1.46 -35.44 -25.50
CA ASP A 484 0.26 -34.87 -26.13
C ASP A 484 -0.09 -33.55 -25.46
N PHE A 485 0.60 -32.47 -25.86
CA PHE A 485 0.52 -31.16 -25.27
C PHE A 485 -0.92 -30.66 -25.20
N THR A 486 -1.72 -30.84 -26.25
CA THR A 486 -3.09 -30.33 -26.29
C THR A 486 -3.98 -30.99 -25.25
N ASN A 487 -3.89 -32.33 -25.14
CA ASN A 487 -4.68 -33.08 -24.16
C ASN A 487 -4.23 -32.82 -22.73
N ASP A 488 -2.92 -32.79 -22.48
CA ASP A 488 -2.35 -32.58 -21.15
C ASP A 488 -2.64 -31.14 -20.68
N LEU A 489 -2.57 -30.14 -21.57
CA LEU A 489 -2.97 -28.77 -21.29
C LEU A 489 -4.45 -28.66 -20.90
N HIS A 490 -5.34 -29.30 -21.68
CA HIS A 490 -6.76 -29.35 -21.36
C HIS A 490 -7.03 -29.99 -19.99
N ASN A 491 -6.40 -31.13 -19.72
CA ASN A 491 -6.54 -31.82 -18.46
C ASN A 491 -5.98 -31.01 -17.27
N LEU A 492 -4.87 -30.29 -17.45
CA LEU A 492 -4.30 -29.41 -16.45
C LEU A 492 -5.23 -28.24 -16.10
N ILE A 493 -5.77 -27.56 -17.11
CA ILE A 493 -6.75 -26.48 -16.92
C ILE A 493 -7.98 -27.01 -16.18
N LEU A 494 -8.55 -28.13 -16.65
CA LEU A 494 -9.75 -28.75 -16.06
C LEU A 494 -9.51 -29.15 -14.59
N LYS A 495 -8.37 -29.77 -14.31
CA LYS A 495 -7.97 -30.15 -12.95
C LYS A 495 -7.86 -28.93 -12.05
N THR A 496 -7.14 -27.91 -12.50
CA THR A 496 -6.92 -26.67 -11.73
C THR A 496 -8.26 -25.98 -11.39
N ILE A 497 -9.16 -25.87 -12.37
CA ILE A 497 -10.50 -25.29 -12.12
C ILE A 497 -11.23 -26.09 -11.04
N LYS A 498 -11.29 -27.41 -11.15
CA LYS A 498 -12.02 -28.27 -10.18
C LYS A 498 -11.46 -28.16 -8.77
N GLU A 499 -10.15 -28.12 -8.61
CA GLU A 499 -9.48 -28.12 -7.32
C GLU A 499 -9.50 -26.73 -6.63
N HIS A 500 -9.48 -25.62 -7.41
CA HIS A 500 -9.25 -24.27 -6.88
C HIS A 500 -10.44 -23.30 -7.08
N LYS A 501 -11.55 -23.74 -7.69
CA LYS A 501 -12.75 -22.87 -7.86
C LYS A 501 -13.35 -22.34 -6.55
N ARG A 502 -13.02 -22.95 -5.41
CA ARG A 502 -13.50 -22.52 -4.08
C ARG A 502 -13.13 -21.06 -3.75
N ILE A 503 -12.04 -20.54 -4.36
CA ILE A 503 -11.58 -19.16 -4.15
C ILE A 503 -12.39 -18.12 -4.95
N ILE A 504 -13.15 -18.59 -5.97
CA ILE A 504 -13.91 -17.70 -6.85
C ILE A 504 -15.23 -17.34 -6.18
N PHE A 505 -15.48 -16.04 -6.04
CA PHE A 505 -16.70 -15.50 -5.49
C PHE A 505 -17.13 -14.22 -6.21
N ASN A 506 -18.27 -14.25 -6.88
CA ASN A 506 -18.81 -13.13 -7.65
C ASN A 506 -19.92 -12.36 -6.91
N GLY A 507 -20.23 -12.74 -5.67
CA GLY A 507 -21.26 -12.13 -4.85
C GLY A 507 -20.81 -10.90 -4.07
N ASN A 508 -21.66 -10.45 -3.16
CA ASN A 508 -21.39 -9.33 -2.26
C ASN A 508 -20.45 -9.76 -1.11
N GLY A 509 -19.18 -9.36 -1.18
CA GLY A 509 -18.17 -9.68 -0.15
C GLY A 509 -18.38 -8.95 1.19
N TYR A 510 -19.28 -7.97 1.25
CA TYR A 510 -19.61 -7.27 2.51
C TYR A 510 -20.74 -7.96 3.30
N ASP A 511 -21.40 -8.95 2.71
CA ASP A 511 -22.50 -9.66 3.36
C ASP A 511 -21.95 -10.64 4.42
N ASP A 512 -22.54 -10.65 5.61
CA ASP A 512 -22.14 -11.57 6.69
C ASP A 512 -22.28 -13.05 6.32
N SER A 513 -23.19 -13.38 5.39
CA SER A 513 -23.35 -14.74 4.85
C SER A 513 -22.10 -15.21 4.09
N TRP A 514 -21.33 -14.27 3.51
CA TRP A 514 -20.06 -14.60 2.84
C TRP A 514 -19.03 -15.16 3.81
N VAL A 515 -18.94 -14.60 5.02
CA VAL A 515 -18.00 -15.11 6.03
C VAL A 515 -18.28 -16.57 6.35
N GLN A 516 -19.56 -16.93 6.50
CA GLN A 516 -19.98 -18.30 6.77
C GLN A 516 -19.74 -19.24 5.57
N GLU A 517 -20.00 -18.74 4.36
CA GLU A 517 -19.74 -19.50 3.13
C GLU A 517 -18.24 -19.72 2.89
N ALA A 518 -17.41 -18.71 3.13
CA ALA A 518 -15.96 -18.79 3.02
C ALA A 518 -15.37 -19.84 3.99
N GLU A 519 -15.88 -19.86 5.22
CA GLU A 519 -15.49 -20.87 6.22
C GLU A 519 -15.86 -22.30 5.76
N LYS A 520 -17.07 -22.50 5.21
CA LYS A 520 -17.47 -23.79 4.63
C LYS A 520 -16.59 -24.24 3.47
N ARG A 521 -16.12 -23.29 2.67
CA ARG A 521 -15.17 -23.54 1.56
C ARG A 521 -13.74 -23.78 2.06
N GLY A 522 -13.45 -23.62 3.35
CA GLY A 522 -12.11 -23.75 3.92
C GLY A 522 -11.18 -22.60 3.56
N LEU A 523 -11.72 -21.39 3.32
CA LEU A 523 -10.94 -20.19 3.09
C LEU A 523 -10.51 -19.58 4.42
N LEU A 524 -9.32 -18.96 4.44
CA LEU A 524 -8.79 -18.31 5.63
C LEU A 524 -9.45 -16.95 5.88
N ASN A 525 -9.70 -16.66 7.16
CA ASN A 525 -10.17 -15.36 7.62
C ASN A 525 -9.25 -14.85 8.72
N LEU A 526 -8.09 -14.32 8.33
CA LEU A 526 -7.06 -13.80 9.24
C LEU A 526 -7.38 -12.35 9.56
N LYS A 527 -8.21 -12.14 10.59
CA LYS A 527 -8.81 -10.84 10.91
C LYS A 527 -7.82 -9.79 11.38
N SER A 528 -6.70 -10.19 11.99
CA SER A 528 -5.70 -9.28 12.52
C SER A 528 -4.31 -9.53 11.94
N THR A 529 -3.49 -8.51 11.98
CA THR A 529 -2.10 -8.57 11.53
C THR A 529 -1.27 -9.61 12.26
N PRO A 530 -1.29 -9.74 13.62
CA PRO A 530 -0.54 -10.80 14.29
C PRO A 530 -0.99 -12.22 13.91
N GLU A 531 -2.31 -12.42 13.71
CA GLU A 531 -2.82 -13.69 13.19
C GLU A 531 -2.27 -14.00 11.80
N ALA A 532 -2.23 -13.01 10.91
CA ALA A 532 -1.67 -13.19 9.58
C ALA A 532 -0.17 -13.52 9.64
N TYR A 533 0.61 -12.79 10.43
CA TYR A 533 2.05 -12.99 10.54
C TYR A 533 2.43 -14.36 11.12
N SER A 534 1.56 -15.00 11.91
CA SER A 534 1.82 -16.35 12.41
C SER A 534 2.02 -17.40 11.30
N HIS A 535 1.48 -17.15 10.10
CA HIS A 535 1.63 -18.00 8.92
C HIS A 535 2.88 -17.71 8.08
N LEU A 536 3.62 -16.61 8.35
CA LEU A 536 4.77 -16.23 7.52
C LEU A 536 5.85 -17.32 7.46
N LEU A 537 6.04 -18.05 8.56
CA LEU A 537 7.04 -19.08 8.69
C LEU A 537 6.50 -20.51 8.44
N ASP A 538 5.28 -20.65 7.92
CA ASP A 538 4.73 -21.94 7.52
C ASP A 538 5.60 -22.61 6.46
N ALA A 539 5.71 -23.95 6.50
CA ALA A 539 6.63 -24.72 5.64
C ALA A 539 6.42 -24.44 4.15
N LYS A 540 5.14 -24.31 3.70
CA LYS A 540 4.84 -24.00 2.29
C LYS A 540 5.32 -22.59 1.90
N ASN A 541 5.20 -21.60 2.79
CA ASN A 541 5.59 -20.23 2.56
C ASN A 541 7.11 -20.07 2.53
N LYS A 542 7.82 -20.70 3.48
CA LYS A 542 9.28 -20.82 3.42
C LYS A 542 9.75 -21.45 2.13
N LYS A 543 9.12 -22.55 1.73
CA LYS A 543 9.49 -23.28 0.52
C LYS A 543 9.37 -22.41 -0.74
N VAL A 544 8.22 -21.80 -0.98
CA VAL A 544 8.00 -20.99 -2.20
C VAL A 544 8.95 -19.80 -2.28
N LEU A 545 9.19 -19.11 -1.16
CA LEU A 545 10.04 -17.93 -1.13
C LEU A 545 11.54 -18.28 -1.28
N SER A 546 11.98 -19.40 -0.69
CA SER A 546 13.39 -19.83 -0.77
C SER A 546 13.72 -20.55 -2.08
N GLU A 547 12.87 -21.45 -2.60
CA GLU A 547 13.11 -22.16 -3.86
C GLU A 547 13.18 -21.22 -5.07
N HIS A 548 12.40 -20.13 -5.05
CA HIS A 548 12.48 -19.08 -6.07
C HIS A 548 13.57 -18.05 -5.81
N GLY A 549 14.35 -18.20 -4.73
CA GLY A 549 15.44 -17.29 -4.37
C GLY A 549 14.97 -15.86 -4.01
N ILE A 550 13.71 -15.70 -3.61
CA ILE A 550 13.12 -14.39 -3.28
C ILE A 550 13.56 -13.94 -1.89
N LEU A 551 13.39 -14.84 -0.90
CA LEU A 551 13.83 -14.63 0.48
C LEU A 551 14.47 -15.91 0.99
N SER A 552 15.64 -15.80 1.59
CA SER A 552 16.25 -16.91 2.34
C SER A 552 15.45 -17.16 3.63
N GLU A 553 15.62 -18.33 4.23
CA GLU A 553 14.98 -18.64 5.52
C GLU A 553 15.39 -17.65 6.62
N VAL A 554 16.64 -17.19 6.59
CA VAL A 554 17.16 -16.21 7.55
C VAL A 554 16.53 -14.83 7.32
N GLU A 555 16.42 -14.38 6.06
CA GLU A 555 15.73 -13.13 5.70
C GLU A 555 14.25 -13.18 6.07
N LEU A 556 13.60 -14.34 5.96
CA LEU A 556 12.19 -14.52 6.29
C LEU A 556 11.96 -14.52 7.81
N ALA A 557 12.81 -15.20 8.58
CA ALA A 557 12.78 -15.16 10.04
C ALA A 557 12.97 -13.73 10.57
N SER A 558 13.93 -13.01 9.99
CA SER A 558 14.17 -11.60 10.31
C SER A 558 12.93 -10.72 10.09
N ARG A 559 12.23 -10.91 8.98
CA ARG A 559 11.01 -10.16 8.67
C ARG A 559 9.87 -10.48 9.63
N TYR A 560 9.73 -11.73 10.04
CA TYR A 560 8.76 -12.13 11.06
C TYR A 560 8.98 -11.33 12.36
N GLU A 561 10.22 -11.26 12.83
CA GLU A 561 10.56 -10.49 14.03
C GLU A 561 10.28 -9.00 13.84
N ILE A 562 10.76 -8.40 12.74
CA ILE A 562 10.59 -6.96 12.47
C ILE A 562 9.10 -6.58 12.34
N TYR A 563 8.29 -7.37 11.67
CA TYR A 563 6.88 -7.07 11.44
C TYR A 563 6.05 -7.14 12.72
N ASN A 564 6.26 -8.18 13.55
CA ASN A 564 5.59 -8.29 14.84
C ASN A 564 6.04 -7.20 15.82
N GLU A 565 7.35 -6.88 15.84
CA GLU A 565 7.88 -5.79 16.67
C GLU A 565 7.30 -4.44 16.24
N ASN A 566 7.22 -4.19 14.92
CA ASN A 566 6.65 -2.96 14.40
C ASN A 566 5.17 -2.80 14.75
N TYR A 567 4.38 -3.89 14.62
CA TYR A 567 2.98 -3.90 15.05
C TYR A 567 2.85 -3.52 16.53
N SER A 568 3.63 -4.16 17.39
CA SER A 568 3.63 -3.90 18.84
C SER A 568 4.01 -2.46 19.15
N LYS A 569 5.01 -1.90 18.47
CA LYS A 569 5.45 -0.50 18.64
C LYS A 569 4.37 0.50 18.22
N VAL A 570 3.69 0.26 17.11
CA VAL A 570 2.61 1.15 16.62
C VAL A 570 1.48 1.18 17.64
N ILE A 571 0.95 0.03 18.07
CA ILE A 571 -0.14 0.00 19.05
C ILE A 571 0.31 0.57 20.41
N ASN A 572 1.56 0.35 20.81
CA ASN A 572 2.09 0.97 22.03
C ASN A 572 2.14 2.50 21.97
N ILE A 573 2.58 3.07 20.84
CA ILE A 573 2.59 4.53 20.64
C ILE A 573 1.17 5.08 20.72
N GLU A 574 0.22 4.43 20.05
CA GLU A 574 -1.20 4.82 20.09
C GLU A 574 -1.74 4.76 21.53
N ALA A 575 -1.48 3.67 22.28
CA ALA A 575 -1.91 3.51 23.66
C ALA A 575 -1.33 4.59 24.59
N LEU A 576 -0.04 4.89 24.45
CA LEU A 576 0.62 5.94 25.23
C LEU A 576 0.06 7.34 24.90
N THR A 577 -0.23 7.60 23.63
CA THR A 577 -0.86 8.86 23.19
C THR A 577 -2.28 8.98 23.75
N MET A 578 -3.08 7.90 23.74
CA MET A 578 -4.40 7.89 24.37
C MET A 578 -4.32 8.19 25.88
N LEU A 579 -3.37 7.58 26.57
CA LEU A 579 -3.14 7.83 28.00
C LEU A 579 -2.76 9.29 28.28
N ASP A 580 -1.90 9.87 27.45
CA ASP A 580 -1.48 11.26 27.60
C ASP A 580 -2.64 12.23 27.37
N MET A 581 -3.38 12.07 26.28
CA MET A 581 -4.54 12.88 25.95
C MET A 581 -5.65 12.75 27.01
N ALA A 582 -5.95 11.53 27.47
CA ALA A 582 -6.98 11.31 28.46
C ALA A 582 -6.64 11.97 29.80
N LYS A 583 -5.38 11.81 30.26
CA LYS A 583 -4.91 12.36 31.54
C LYS A 583 -4.76 13.89 31.52
N LYS A 584 -4.31 14.47 30.40
CA LYS A 584 -3.97 15.90 30.32
C LYS A 584 -5.06 16.77 29.68
N LEU A 585 -5.92 16.22 28.84
CA LEU A 585 -6.91 16.97 28.09
C LEU A 585 -8.34 16.63 28.53
N TYR A 586 -8.79 15.40 28.39
CA TYR A 586 -10.21 15.06 28.54
C TYR A 586 -10.69 15.00 30.00
N LEU A 587 -9.96 14.36 30.91
CA LEU A 587 -10.32 14.35 32.35
C LEU A 587 -10.32 15.74 32.96
N PRO A 588 -9.33 16.63 32.71
CA PRO A 588 -9.39 18.00 33.16
C PRO A 588 -10.56 18.82 32.59
N ALA A 589 -10.88 18.66 31.29
CA ALA A 589 -12.01 19.34 30.65
C ALA A 589 -13.35 18.89 31.26
N ALA A 590 -13.54 17.57 31.44
CA ALA A 590 -14.72 17.03 32.10
C ALA A 590 -14.90 17.55 33.53
N SER A 591 -13.81 17.59 34.30
CA SER A 591 -13.83 18.08 35.68
C SER A 591 -14.15 19.58 35.76
N LYS A 592 -13.63 20.38 34.80
CA LYS A 592 -13.95 21.80 34.68
C LYS A 592 -15.43 22.01 34.41
N TYR A 593 -15.99 21.28 33.44
CA TYR A 593 -17.41 21.39 33.10
C TYR A 593 -18.33 20.88 34.22
N ALA A 594 -17.99 19.76 34.87
CA ALA A 594 -18.73 19.27 36.01
C ALA A 594 -18.79 20.31 37.14
N LYS A 595 -17.71 21.05 37.41
CA LYS A 595 -17.70 22.17 38.35
C LYS A 595 -18.70 23.25 37.96
N GLU A 596 -18.71 23.69 36.71
CA GLU A 596 -19.64 24.73 36.19
C GLU A 596 -21.10 24.28 36.37
N LEU A 597 -21.43 23.04 36.03
CA LEU A 597 -22.76 22.47 36.24
C LEU A 597 -23.17 22.44 37.71
N ALA A 598 -22.26 22.02 38.59
CA ALA A 598 -22.51 21.98 40.04
C ALA A 598 -22.76 23.37 40.64
N GLU A 599 -22.04 24.39 40.17
CA GLU A 599 -22.25 25.77 40.53
C GLU A 599 -23.64 26.27 40.08
N ILE A 600 -24.05 25.99 38.83
CA ILE A 600 -25.36 26.33 38.28
C ILE A 600 -26.49 25.66 39.08
N VAL A 601 -26.38 24.35 39.37
CA VAL A 601 -27.35 23.62 40.17
C VAL A 601 -27.49 24.22 41.58
N SER A 602 -26.36 24.55 42.19
CA SER A 602 -26.37 25.19 43.52
C SER A 602 -27.03 26.54 43.51
N LEU A 603 -26.73 27.37 42.53
CA LEU A 603 -27.33 28.72 42.39
C LEU A 603 -28.82 28.64 42.11
N LYS A 604 -29.29 27.76 41.24
CA LYS A 604 -30.71 27.53 40.95
C LYS A 604 -31.49 27.10 42.18
N LYS A 605 -30.94 26.18 42.98
CA LYS A 605 -31.52 25.75 44.26
C LYS A 605 -31.59 26.90 45.28
N ALA A 606 -30.56 27.72 45.36
CA ALA A 606 -30.53 28.90 46.25
C ALA A 606 -31.52 29.99 45.84
N ALA A 607 -31.83 30.11 44.53
CA ALA A 607 -32.82 31.06 44.02
C ALA A 607 -34.28 30.66 44.26
N GLY A 608 -34.54 29.51 44.87
CA GLY A 608 -35.85 29.12 45.41
C GLY A 608 -36.91 28.73 44.35
N GLY A 609 -36.57 27.92 43.37
CA GLY A 609 -37.56 27.30 42.49
C GLY A 609 -37.27 27.30 40.97
N ALA A 610 -36.07 27.67 40.60
CA ALA A 610 -35.62 27.50 39.21
C ALA A 610 -35.44 26.01 38.93
N ASP A 611 -35.96 25.53 37.77
CA ASP A 611 -35.79 24.15 37.31
C ASP A 611 -34.30 23.89 37.02
N ASP A 612 -33.73 22.91 37.70
CA ASP A 612 -32.33 22.44 37.57
C ASP A 612 -32.22 21.04 37.00
N SER A 613 -33.32 20.50 36.47
CA SER A 613 -33.38 19.11 36.00
C SER A 613 -32.34 18.82 34.93
N TYR A 614 -32.17 19.70 33.94
CA TYR A 614 -31.21 19.58 32.85
C TYR A 614 -29.75 19.53 33.38
N GLU A 615 -29.37 20.50 34.21
CA GLU A 615 -28.00 20.59 34.71
C GLU A 615 -27.71 19.48 35.73
N SER A 616 -28.68 19.09 36.53
CA SER A 616 -28.54 17.97 37.47
C SER A 616 -28.35 16.64 36.76
N GLU A 617 -29.14 16.35 35.72
CA GLU A 617 -28.99 15.15 34.91
C GLU A 617 -27.65 15.12 34.18
N LEU A 618 -27.27 16.24 33.54
CA LEU A 618 -26.02 16.35 32.82
C LEU A 618 -24.78 16.26 33.73
N LEU A 619 -24.84 16.85 34.92
CA LEU A 619 -23.80 16.73 35.94
C LEU A 619 -23.60 15.26 36.38
N ALA A 620 -24.69 14.54 36.60
CA ALA A 620 -24.64 13.13 36.93
C ALA A 620 -24.00 12.31 35.80
N LYS A 621 -24.39 12.55 34.56
CA LYS A 621 -23.84 11.87 33.37
C LYS A 621 -22.35 12.18 33.19
N VAL A 622 -21.95 13.45 33.20
CA VAL A 622 -20.53 13.83 33.04
C VAL A 622 -19.67 13.24 34.18
N SER A 623 -20.17 13.27 35.41
CA SER A 623 -19.46 12.70 36.56
C SER A 623 -19.28 11.18 36.42
N SER A 624 -20.31 10.46 35.98
CA SER A 624 -20.26 9.02 35.73
C SER A 624 -19.27 8.65 34.64
N LEU A 625 -19.30 9.37 33.50
CA LEU A 625 -18.35 9.17 32.39
C LEU A 625 -16.92 9.50 32.81
N THR A 626 -16.71 10.57 33.59
CA THR A 626 -15.39 10.92 34.13
C THR A 626 -14.81 9.81 34.97
N ALA A 627 -15.63 9.20 35.84
CA ALA A 627 -15.21 8.06 36.67
C ALA A 627 -14.93 6.82 35.84
N ALA A 628 -15.76 6.53 34.80
CA ALA A 628 -15.55 5.43 33.89
C ALA A 628 -14.23 5.62 33.09
N ILE A 629 -14.00 6.79 32.49
CA ILE A 629 -12.76 7.14 31.78
C ILE A 629 -11.55 6.96 32.69
N TYR A 630 -11.58 7.44 33.91
CA TYR A 630 -10.47 7.29 34.87
C TYR A 630 -10.15 5.82 35.15
N ASN A 631 -11.15 4.95 35.28
CA ASN A 631 -10.96 3.52 35.48
C ASN A 631 -10.40 2.85 34.18
N LYS A 632 -10.86 3.25 32.98
CA LYS A 632 -10.32 2.73 31.71
C LYS A 632 -8.88 3.19 31.47
N VAL A 633 -8.53 4.41 31.85
CA VAL A 633 -7.13 4.89 31.85
C VAL A 633 -6.24 4.00 32.72
N LYS A 634 -6.68 3.64 33.92
CA LYS A 634 -5.91 2.71 34.77
C LYS A 634 -5.77 1.32 34.15
N ALA A 635 -6.84 0.81 33.53
CA ALA A 635 -6.83 -0.49 32.87
C ALA A 635 -5.85 -0.51 31.69
N LEU A 636 -5.88 0.51 30.86
CA LEU A 636 -4.96 0.66 29.73
C LEU A 636 -3.50 0.81 30.20
N ASP A 637 -3.25 1.66 31.19
CA ASP A 637 -1.91 1.85 31.79
C ASP A 637 -1.33 0.53 32.34
N LYS A 638 -2.17 -0.24 33.02
CA LYS A 638 -1.81 -1.58 33.52
C LYS A 638 -1.49 -2.53 32.37
N ALA A 639 -2.33 -2.58 31.32
CA ALA A 639 -2.11 -3.45 30.16
C ALA A 639 -0.79 -3.13 29.44
N VAL A 640 -0.46 -1.85 29.26
CA VAL A 640 0.82 -1.40 28.67
C VAL A 640 2.03 -1.80 29.54
N ILE A 641 1.91 -1.70 30.86
CA ILE A 641 2.98 -2.12 31.81
C ILE A 641 3.19 -3.62 31.73
N GLU A 642 2.10 -4.40 31.72
CA GLU A 642 2.14 -5.87 31.69
C GLU A 642 2.69 -6.43 30.37
N ALA A 643 2.56 -5.69 29.25
CA ALA A 643 3.16 -6.05 27.96
C ALA A 643 4.67 -6.29 28.06
N LYS A 644 5.38 -5.61 28.98
CA LYS A 644 6.83 -5.76 29.19
C LYS A 644 7.23 -7.16 29.71
N ASN A 645 6.26 -7.95 30.20
CA ASN A 645 6.50 -9.31 30.70
C ASN A 645 6.40 -10.38 29.59
N VAL A 646 6.02 -9.98 28.36
CA VAL A 646 5.93 -10.89 27.20
C VAL A 646 7.19 -10.74 26.37
N SER A 647 8.00 -11.79 26.29
CA SER A 647 9.33 -11.74 25.67
C SER A 647 9.37 -12.25 24.21
N GLU A 648 8.45 -13.13 23.81
CA GLU A 648 8.39 -13.64 22.43
C GLU A 648 7.62 -12.64 21.57
N THR A 649 8.19 -12.29 20.40
CA THR A 649 7.75 -11.16 19.55
C THR A 649 6.33 -11.35 19.01
N GLY A 650 6.00 -12.55 18.52
CA GLY A 650 4.67 -12.87 18.04
C GLY A 650 3.61 -12.90 19.15
N ALA A 651 3.96 -13.48 20.31
CA ALA A 651 3.09 -13.47 21.50
C ALA A 651 2.86 -12.04 22.02
N LEU A 652 3.89 -11.19 21.95
CA LEU A 652 3.78 -9.77 22.29
C LEU A 652 2.81 -9.03 21.36
N ALA A 653 2.92 -9.27 20.04
CA ALA A 653 2.01 -8.67 19.07
C ALA A 653 0.55 -9.11 19.31
N LEU A 654 0.32 -10.39 19.60
CA LEU A 654 -1.00 -10.90 19.99
C LEU A 654 -1.51 -10.28 21.30
N TYR A 655 -0.64 -10.07 22.28
CA TYR A 655 -1.00 -9.39 23.54
C TYR A 655 -1.44 -7.94 23.26
N TYR A 656 -0.68 -7.20 22.45
CA TYR A 656 -1.07 -5.85 22.03
C TYR A 656 -2.42 -5.85 21.33
N ARG A 657 -2.66 -6.80 20.43
CA ARG A 657 -3.94 -6.93 19.71
C ARG A 657 -5.11 -7.23 20.65
N ASN A 658 -4.96 -8.25 21.50
CA ASN A 658 -6.09 -8.81 22.26
C ASN A 658 -6.34 -8.09 23.59
N THR A 659 -5.31 -7.46 24.18
CA THR A 659 -5.41 -6.85 25.51
C THR A 659 -5.29 -5.33 25.43
N VAL A 660 -4.20 -4.81 24.87
CA VAL A 660 -3.96 -3.36 24.84
C VAL A 660 -4.96 -2.67 23.93
N PHE A 661 -5.14 -3.16 22.70
CA PHE A 661 -6.08 -2.58 21.75
C PHE A 661 -7.53 -2.65 22.22
N GLN A 662 -7.92 -3.74 22.92
CA GLN A 662 -9.24 -3.84 23.52
C GLN A 662 -9.44 -2.75 24.59
N ALA A 663 -8.45 -2.56 25.48
CA ALA A 663 -8.51 -1.50 26.50
C ALA A 663 -8.54 -0.09 25.90
N MET A 664 -7.85 0.12 24.77
CA MET A 664 -7.92 1.37 24.00
C MET A 664 -9.34 1.63 23.47
N SER A 665 -9.97 0.61 22.89
CA SER A 665 -11.32 0.70 22.35
C SER A 665 -12.34 1.06 23.45
N GLU A 666 -12.25 0.41 24.61
CA GLU A 666 -13.11 0.68 25.74
C GLU A 666 -12.90 2.09 26.32
N LEU A 667 -11.68 2.61 26.33
CA LEU A 667 -11.40 3.99 26.74
C LEU A 667 -12.01 4.98 25.73
N ARG A 668 -11.85 4.73 24.44
CA ARG A 668 -12.39 5.56 23.37
C ARG A 668 -13.90 5.72 23.46
N GLU A 669 -14.65 4.63 23.63
CA GLU A 669 -16.12 4.66 23.73
C GLU A 669 -16.62 5.66 24.78
N ASN A 670 -15.99 5.67 25.95
CA ASN A 670 -16.39 6.57 27.04
C ASN A 670 -16.01 8.04 26.77
N VAL A 671 -14.86 8.29 26.14
CA VAL A 671 -14.42 9.65 25.80
C VAL A 671 -15.27 10.23 24.66
N ASP A 672 -15.56 9.42 23.63
CA ASP A 672 -16.40 9.83 22.50
C ASP A 672 -17.86 10.13 22.96
N GLU A 673 -18.38 9.39 23.96
CA GLU A 673 -19.68 9.71 24.57
C GLU A 673 -19.60 11.01 25.39
N LEU A 674 -18.51 11.27 26.12
CA LEU A 674 -18.28 12.49 26.86
C LEU A 674 -18.21 13.72 25.95
N GLU A 675 -17.59 13.60 24.77
CA GLU A 675 -17.53 14.66 23.75
C GLU A 675 -18.92 15.18 23.40
N GLY A 676 -19.91 14.28 23.29
CA GLY A 676 -21.31 14.64 23.02
C GLY A 676 -22.02 15.38 24.15
N CYS A 677 -21.41 15.45 25.35
CA CYS A 677 -22.00 16.08 26.54
C CYS A 677 -21.35 17.40 26.93
N VAL A 678 -20.13 17.67 26.44
CA VAL A 678 -19.31 18.83 26.84
C VAL A 678 -19.42 19.94 25.77
N PRO A 679 -19.60 21.20 26.14
CA PRO A 679 -19.64 22.32 25.18
C PRO A 679 -18.37 22.40 24.34
N ALA A 680 -18.51 22.75 23.07
CA ALA A 680 -17.39 22.84 22.11
C ALA A 680 -16.27 23.80 22.56
N GLU A 681 -16.63 24.86 23.30
CA GLU A 681 -15.68 25.83 23.87
C GLU A 681 -14.84 25.27 25.03
N VAL A 682 -15.32 24.20 25.68
CA VAL A 682 -14.62 23.51 26.78
C VAL A 682 -13.89 22.28 26.26
N TRP A 683 -14.38 21.69 25.14
CA TRP A 683 -13.76 20.50 24.57
C TRP A 683 -12.37 20.81 24.01
N PRO A 684 -11.31 20.07 24.41
CA PRO A 684 -9.93 20.53 24.23
C PRO A 684 -9.36 20.32 22.82
N VAL A 685 -10.06 19.57 21.95
CA VAL A 685 -9.55 19.21 20.62
C VAL A 685 -10.62 19.44 19.54
N PRO A 686 -10.24 19.68 18.28
CA PRO A 686 -11.18 19.75 17.17
C PRO A 686 -12.00 18.47 17.01
N SER A 687 -13.29 18.63 16.74
CA SER A 687 -14.23 17.54 16.47
C SER A 687 -14.03 16.93 15.07
N TYR A 688 -14.71 15.82 14.78
CA TYR A 688 -14.75 15.26 13.42
C TYR A 688 -15.37 16.23 12.41
N ALA A 689 -16.36 17.04 12.80
CA ALA A 689 -16.92 18.06 11.93
C ALA A 689 -15.86 19.11 11.54
N ASP A 690 -15.03 19.55 12.50
CA ASP A 690 -13.95 20.48 12.24
C ASP A 690 -12.89 19.88 11.31
N LEU A 691 -12.55 18.61 11.45
CA LEU A 691 -11.52 17.94 10.65
C LEU A 691 -12.01 17.62 9.23
N LEU A 692 -13.18 17.01 9.09
CA LEU A 692 -13.69 16.52 7.81
C LEU A 692 -14.23 17.62 6.89
N PHE A 693 -14.63 18.77 7.45
CA PHE A 693 -15.24 19.87 6.71
C PHE A 693 -14.44 21.18 6.73
N SER A 694 -13.20 21.16 7.22
CA SER A 694 -12.34 22.35 7.34
C SER A 694 -11.81 22.88 6.00
N VAL A 695 -11.53 22.02 5.04
CA VAL A 695 -11.04 22.42 3.71
C VAL A 695 -12.22 22.86 2.85
N LYS A 696 -12.21 24.14 2.43
CA LYS A 696 -13.26 24.77 1.64
C LYS A 696 -12.79 25.13 0.24
#